data_9dd6a943f8e477691b58780500504e0e
#
_entry.id   9dd6a943f8e477691b58780500504e0e
#
_cell.length_a   1.000
_cell.length_b   1.000
_cell.length_c   1.000
_cell.angle_alpha   90.00
_cell.angle_beta   90.00
_cell.angle_gamma   90.00
#
_symmetry.space_group_name_H-M   'P 1'
#
loop_
_entity.id
_entity.type
_entity.pdbx_description
1 polymer ?
#
loop_
_entity_poly.entity_id
_entity_poly.type
_entity_poly.pdbx_seq_one_letter_code
_entity_poly.pdbx_strand_id
1 'polypeptide(L)'
;MKTTLLWTLFLIDSSSGFMPALLAQQQQALVQGTVEDETGAKVAKAAVKLFSEAGETLNAVTDEIGHFEFTGVGPGKYLLQVKFQGFASVESELSVGASATVAQRIQLKLADASEEITVSARRESDPLDADQNATSIVLDHDLLKDLPTKNDDPLAVTNLFVDPAANDSQRDPKIYVDGVEGDTMDVPRGSVKSIMVDTSPYSTKFGRPGKGRIEITTRAGSTRRYHRRLGYNIRDAAMDARNHFDSSSSPRRRQWLEGAVDGPLIGDTSTFFVGGDFLRDNDNAYVEALTKSGHESATVLIPRRTVHLFGRTDTRVTPLNILSVRYNWGWDNWKNQGVGGFNLPERGWASEKRIQELRIAETATPTPNFLNQFVLYAGLRNKTYSSVSNAPAVIVNGAFNSGGAQISRKDVEKDVEFQESATYFRGLHSFLFGGVLKSRFLDYTDGSNFGGTFQFSDLTSFVNAKPFLYTMNLGDPRVTFRQHEISYYLQDEMRLLPHLRLLVGLRHELQSNLSYHKSLAPRVALAASTADGRLVVRAGAGIFYQRQPVTMEEQFLLLNGTHERSAVLSQPGFPSPGNIPNTVPDSVLRMDPHIRSPYAIQASLGAERKLGQEVFITADYTMLLGRRLYGTRDINAPVATGLRPEPNFVNIGQFETSGSSESHNVTLGFRTTLRRLQLITRYTLSHSIDNTSGMSFLPADNFNRQGERGRSDFDQRHRLNIAGVLKLPYHFNLALISTFRSGIPYNITSGFDTNNDTVANDRPSMGNVYAPFNSFGVDGSFISGTKGVLYSGPQALFGGTLVPVNANNVHWLILPGVGNVGRNVGIGPRMADIDLRLSKKLVLKKAENKTDTTREVEFRSDVFDILNKTNYRNYVGTLTSPVFGQPIAAYPSREVQLSIRFSF
;
A
#
# COMPACT_ATOMS: atom_id res chain seq x y z
N MET A 1 -53.02 -2.38 8.87
CA MET A 1 -53.72 -1.10 9.14
C MET A 1 -53.19 -0.08 8.13
N LYS A 2 -54.17 0.40 7.34
CA LYS A 2 -53.99 1.41 6.29
C LYS A 2 -53.71 2.77 6.92
N THR A 3 -52.84 3.61 6.36
CA THR A 3 -53.09 5.05 6.35
C THR A 3 -52.34 5.71 5.18
N THR A 4 -53.15 6.30 4.37
CA THR A 4 -52.98 7.15 3.20
C THR A 4 -52.46 8.53 3.61
N LEU A 5 -51.63 9.19 2.85
CA LEU A 5 -51.46 10.64 2.92
C LEU A 5 -51.25 11.28 1.55
N LEU A 6 -52.18 12.01 1.22
CA LEU A 6 -52.52 13.23 0.50
C LEU A 6 -51.37 14.02 -0.16
N TRP A 7 -51.67 14.26 -1.43
CA TRP A 7 -51.11 15.32 -2.28
C TRP A 7 -51.88 16.63 -2.00
N THR A 8 -51.17 17.75 -1.95
CA THR A 8 -51.80 19.08 -2.05
C THR A 8 -51.08 19.87 -3.15
N LEU A 9 -51.76 20.03 -4.27
CA LEU A 9 -51.49 21.02 -5.32
C LEU A 9 -51.87 22.41 -4.79
N PHE A 10 -51.02 23.43 -5.07
CA PHE A 10 -51.42 24.84 -5.10
C PHE A 10 -51.25 25.37 -6.52
N LEU A 11 -52.39 25.55 -7.15
CA LEU A 11 -52.60 26.41 -8.32
C LEU A 11 -52.81 27.85 -7.80
N ILE A 12 -52.06 28.81 -8.31
CA ILE A 12 -52.39 30.22 -8.27
C ILE A 12 -52.35 30.74 -9.71
N ASP A 13 -53.45 31.35 -10.01
CA ASP A 13 -53.96 31.79 -11.29
C ASP A 13 -53.25 33.07 -11.82
N SER A 14 -53.32 33.18 -13.13
CA SER A 14 -52.79 34.23 -13.99
C SER A 14 -53.62 35.52 -13.88
N SER A 15 -52.98 36.66 -13.99
CA SER A 15 -53.39 37.71 -14.91
C SER A 15 -52.40 38.90 -15.00
N SER A 16 -52.16 39.28 -16.24
CA SER A 16 -51.95 40.64 -16.75
C SER A 16 -50.54 41.27 -16.63
N GLY A 17 -49.97 41.52 -17.78
CA GLY A 17 -48.93 42.51 -18.01
C GLY A 17 -47.93 42.18 -19.18
N PHE A 18 -48.44 42.23 -20.41
CA PHE A 18 -47.54 42.25 -21.57
C PHE A 18 -46.78 43.59 -21.55
N MET A 19 -45.48 43.54 -21.20
CA MET A 19 -44.46 44.49 -21.63
C MET A 19 -43.54 43.74 -22.59
N PRO A 20 -43.29 44.28 -23.82
CA PRO A 20 -42.28 43.68 -24.68
C PRO A 20 -40.90 43.90 -24.04
N ALA A 21 -40.32 42.82 -23.56
CA ALA A 21 -38.88 42.80 -23.22
C ALA A 21 -38.11 43.08 -24.53
N LEU A 22 -37.44 44.20 -24.60
CA LEU A 22 -36.39 44.46 -25.56
C LEU A 22 -35.38 43.31 -25.36
N LEU A 23 -35.31 42.41 -26.33
CA LEU A 23 -34.21 41.48 -26.48
C LEU A 23 -32.93 42.33 -26.71
N ALA A 24 -32.20 42.61 -25.67
CA ALA A 24 -30.81 43.05 -25.80
C ALA A 24 -30.08 41.90 -26.51
N GLN A 25 -29.79 42.09 -27.79
CA GLN A 25 -28.82 41.25 -28.49
C GLN A 25 -27.54 41.29 -27.69
N GLN A 26 -27.26 40.24 -26.92
CA GLN A 26 -25.95 40.05 -26.32
C GLN A 26 -24.96 39.95 -27.49
N GLN A 27 -24.14 40.98 -27.62
CA GLN A 27 -23.04 40.96 -28.54
C GLN A 27 -22.03 39.89 -28.09
N GLN A 28 -21.95 38.81 -28.84
CA GLN A 28 -21.11 37.66 -28.58
C GLN A 28 -19.78 37.80 -29.33
N ALA A 29 -18.69 37.60 -28.64
CA ALA A 29 -17.35 37.62 -29.20
C ALA A 29 -16.91 36.21 -29.66
N LEU A 30 -15.95 36.22 -30.58
CA LEU A 30 -15.26 35.02 -31.09
C LEU A 30 -13.84 34.97 -30.48
N VAL A 31 -13.50 33.86 -29.79
CA VAL A 31 -12.15 33.59 -29.35
C VAL A 31 -11.61 32.40 -30.16
N GLN A 32 -10.57 32.65 -30.94
CA GLN A 32 -9.97 31.62 -31.81
C GLN A 32 -8.44 31.62 -31.65
N GLY A 33 -7.78 30.56 -32.07
CA GLY A 33 -6.33 30.52 -32.04
C GLY A 33 -5.73 29.28 -32.64
N THR A 34 -4.40 29.23 -32.63
CA THR A 34 -3.63 28.10 -33.12
C THR A 34 -2.68 27.62 -32.02
N VAL A 35 -2.57 26.30 -31.89
CA VAL A 35 -1.66 25.63 -30.97
C VAL A 35 -0.51 25.02 -31.78
N GLU A 36 0.71 25.28 -31.36
CA GLU A 36 1.95 24.87 -32.04
C GLU A 36 2.93 24.34 -30.99
N ASP A 37 3.86 23.49 -31.40
CA ASP A 37 4.99 23.09 -30.59
C ASP A 37 6.16 24.09 -30.70
N GLU A 38 7.28 23.83 -30.03
CA GLU A 38 8.48 24.69 -30.04
C GLU A 38 9.14 24.75 -31.44
N THR A 39 8.85 23.81 -32.33
CA THR A 39 9.34 23.80 -33.72
C THR A 39 8.41 24.54 -34.68
N GLY A 40 7.23 24.95 -34.21
CA GLY A 40 6.19 25.58 -35.02
C GLY A 40 5.25 24.58 -35.69
N ALA A 41 5.39 23.26 -35.38
CA ALA A 41 4.47 22.27 -35.92
C ALA A 41 3.10 22.37 -35.20
N LYS A 42 2.03 22.23 -35.98
CA LYS A 42 0.65 22.37 -35.50
C LYS A 42 0.25 21.18 -34.63
N VAL A 43 -0.26 21.44 -33.43
CA VAL A 43 -0.69 20.42 -32.50
C VAL A 43 -2.20 20.18 -32.66
N ALA A 44 -2.56 19.08 -33.32
CA ALA A 44 -3.93 18.67 -33.46
C ALA A 44 -4.41 18.03 -32.13
N LYS A 45 -5.71 18.21 -31.81
CA LYS A 45 -6.39 17.59 -30.66
C LYS A 45 -5.91 17.99 -29.28
N ALA A 46 -5.22 19.11 -29.17
CA ALA A 46 -4.98 19.74 -27.89
C ALA A 46 -6.33 20.16 -27.26
N ALA A 47 -6.52 19.82 -26.00
CA ALA A 47 -7.67 20.27 -25.23
C ALA A 47 -7.51 21.74 -24.89
N VAL A 48 -8.47 22.56 -25.26
CA VAL A 48 -8.48 24.02 -25.01
C VAL A 48 -9.67 24.36 -24.15
N LYS A 49 -9.44 24.99 -23.00
CA LYS A 49 -10.48 25.40 -22.06
C LYS A 49 -10.41 26.91 -21.86
N LEU A 50 -11.58 27.54 -21.79
CA LEU A 50 -11.73 28.94 -21.51
C LEU A 50 -12.58 29.12 -20.25
N PHE A 51 -11.96 29.62 -19.18
CA PHE A 51 -12.59 29.82 -17.88
C PHE A 51 -12.97 31.31 -17.71
N SER A 52 -14.22 31.60 -17.42
CA SER A 52 -14.65 32.94 -17.04
C SER A 52 -14.46 33.22 -15.53
N GLU A 53 -14.32 34.49 -15.15
CA GLU A 53 -14.33 34.91 -13.74
C GLU A 53 -15.66 34.54 -13.03
N ALA A 54 -16.74 34.37 -13.77
CA ALA A 54 -18.06 33.97 -13.27
C ALA A 54 -18.20 32.45 -13.05
N GLY A 55 -17.15 31.66 -13.42
CA GLY A 55 -17.11 30.20 -13.20
C GLY A 55 -17.66 29.36 -14.36
N GLU A 56 -17.99 29.96 -15.50
CA GLU A 56 -18.36 29.22 -16.70
C GLU A 56 -17.09 28.67 -17.37
N THR A 57 -17.16 27.46 -17.91
CA THR A 57 -16.07 26.81 -18.65
C THR A 57 -16.53 26.40 -20.01
N LEU A 58 -15.90 26.94 -21.04
CA LEU A 58 -16.08 26.51 -22.43
C LEU A 58 -14.94 25.58 -22.82
N ASN A 59 -15.25 24.51 -23.56
CA ASN A 59 -14.29 23.51 -23.99
C ASN A 59 -14.24 23.46 -25.52
N ALA A 60 -13.02 23.42 -26.06
CA ALA A 60 -12.74 23.18 -27.47
C ALA A 60 -11.57 22.20 -27.60
N VAL A 61 -11.40 21.69 -28.82
CA VAL A 61 -10.27 20.82 -29.16
C VAL A 61 -9.71 21.32 -30.46
N THR A 62 -8.38 21.40 -30.59
CA THR A 62 -7.76 21.82 -31.83
C THR A 62 -8.03 20.83 -32.97
N ASP A 63 -8.29 21.33 -34.14
CA ASP A 63 -8.43 20.58 -35.40
C ASP A 63 -7.08 20.03 -35.93
N GLU A 64 -7.08 19.43 -37.10
CA GLU A 64 -5.89 18.82 -37.70
C GLU A 64 -4.77 19.85 -38.05
N ILE A 65 -5.12 21.14 -38.18
CA ILE A 65 -4.17 22.25 -38.40
C ILE A 65 -3.88 23.02 -37.11
N GLY A 66 -4.22 22.45 -35.93
CA GLY A 66 -3.97 23.05 -34.64
C GLY A 66 -4.86 24.27 -34.31
N HIS A 67 -5.96 24.46 -35.00
CA HIS A 67 -6.86 25.62 -34.81
C HIS A 67 -7.97 25.26 -33.81
N PHE A 68 -8.33 26.22 -32.94
CA PHE A 68 -9.47 26.12 -32.01
C PHE A 68 -10.33 27.39 -32.09
N GLU A 69 -11.61 27.25 -31.75
CA GLU A 69 -12.59 28.30 -31.79
C GLU A 69 -13.63 28.16 -30.67
N PHE A 70 -13.93 29.27 -29.99
CA PHE A 70 -15.07 29.42 -29.08
C PHE A 70 -15.99 30.52 -29.62
N THR A 71 -17.20 30.15 -29.95
CA THR A 71 -18.25 31.05 -30.39
C THR A 71 -19.15 31.44 -29.24
N GLY A 72 -19.71 32.63 -29.24
CA GLY A 72 -20.69 33.05 -28.24
C GLY A 72 -20.09 33.44 -26.89
N VAL A 73 -18.85 33.87 -26.87
CA VAL A 73 -18.15 34.29 -25.66
C VAL A 73 -18.61 35.67 -25.22
N GLY A 74 -19.09 35.79 -23.97
CA GLY A 74 -19.47 37.11 -23.40
C GLY A 74 -18.27 38.00 -23.15
N PRO A 75 -18.44 39.34 -23.06
CA PRO A 75 -17.36 40.25 -22.72
C PRO A 75 -16.94 40.00 -21.25
N GLY A 76 -15.62 39.94 -20.99
CA GLY A 76 -15.07 39.68 -19.66
C GLY A 76 -13.60 39.26 -19.67
N LYS A 77 -13.09 38.93 -18.47
CA LYS A 77 -11.76 38.36 -18.34
C LYS A 77 -11.87 36.85 -18.29
N TYR A 78 -10.99 36.19 -19.01
CA TYR A 78 -10.94 34.74 -19.17
C TYR A 78 -9.53 34.23 -18.95
N LEU A 79 -9.43 32.98 -18.46
CA LEU A 79 -8.20 32.22 -18.46
C LEU A 79 -8.31 31.14 -19.54
N LEU A 80 -7.47 31.22 -20.57
CA LEU A 80 -7.32 30.20 -21.60
C LEU A 80 -6.28 29.19 -21.15
N GLN A 81 -6.65 27.91 -21.12
CA GLN A 81 -5.76 26.81 -20.79
C GLN A 81 -5.69 25.84 -21.96
N VAL A 82 -4.47 25.48 -22.37
CA VAL A 82 -4.22 24.51 -23.45
C VAL A 82 -3.42 23.34 -22.89
N LYS A 83 -3.91 22.11 -23.15
CA LYS A 83 -3.27 20.85 -22.73
C LYS A 83 -3.16 19.89 -23.89
N PHE A 84 -2.00 19.23 -23.96
CA PHE A 84 -1.77 18.10 -24.84
C PHE A 84 -0.80 17.12 -24.18
N GLN A 85 -1.05 15.81 -24.36
CA GLN A 85 -0.23 14.79 -23.72
C GLN A 85 1.23 14.87 -24.19
N GLY A 86 2.17 14.82 -23.24
CA GLY A 86 3.60 14.99 -23.50
C GLY A 86 4.06 16.44 -23.51
N PHE A 87 3.17 17.43 -23.37
CA PHE A 87 3.49 18.85 -23.33
C PHE A 87 3.08 19.50 -22.02
N ALA A 88 3.85 20.48 -21.58
CA ALA A 88 3.50 21.32 -20.44
C ALA A 88 2.24 22.13 -20.74
N SER A 89 1.31 22.22 -19.80
CA SER A 89 0.10 23.03 -20.00
C SER A 89 0.44 24.51 -20.04
N VAL A 90 -0.15 25.22 -20.98
CA VAL A 90 0.00 26.67 -21.13
C VAL A 90 -1.27 27.36 -20.68
N GLU A 91 -1.13 28.45 -19.93
CA GLU A 91 -2.20 29.31 -19.46
C GLU A 91 -1.95 30.75 -19.91
N SER A 92 -3.00 31.39 -20.41
CA SER A 92 -2.98 32.78 -20.88
C SER A 92 -4.23 33.53 -20.43
N GLU A 93 -4.04 34.66 -19.76
CA GLU A 93 -5.15 35.56 -19.44
C GLU A 93 -5.61 36.30 -20.67
N LEU A 94 -6.92 36.31 -20.93
CA LEU A 94 -7.55 37.00 -22.06
C LEU A 94 -8.57 38.00 -21.55
N SER A 95 -8.60 39.17 -22.19
CA SER A 95 -9.70 40.13 -22.03
C SER A 95 -10.51 40.16 -23.31
N VAL A 96 -11.78 39.74 -23.22
CA VAL A 96 -12.71 39.68 -24.35
C VAL A 96 -13.63 40.88 -24.29
N GLY A 97 -13.59 41.72 -25.34
CA GLY A 97 -14.48 42.86 -25.50
C GLY A 97 -15.82 42.46 -26.17
N ALA A 98 -16.83 43.33 -26.08
CA ALA A 98 -18.09 43.12 -26.78
C ALA A 98 -17.85 43.08 -28.32
N SER A 99 -18.30 41.99 -28.97
CA SER A 99 -18.13 41.76 -30.43
C SER A 99 -16.68 41.72 -30.95
N ALA A 100 -15.72 41.39 -30.10
CA ALA A 100 -14.29 41.30 -30.45
C ALA A 100 -13.94 39.92 -30.99
N THR A 101 -13.14 39.84 -32.03
CA THR A 101 -12.42 38.61 -32.40
C THR A 101 -11.07 38.62 -31.71
N VAL A 102 -10.84 37.66 -30.77
CA VAL A 102 -9.57 37.53 -30.08
C VAL A 102 -8.82 36.35 -30.69
N ALA A 103 -7.68 36.65 -31.36
CA ALA A 103 -6.83 35.60 -31.94
C ALA A 103 -5.62 35.32 -31.04
N GLN A 104 -5.36 34.04 -30.74
CA GLN A 104 -4.25 33.59 -29.89
C GLN A 104 -3.34 32.63 -30.63
N ARG A 105 -2.04 32.75 -30.43
CA ARG A 105 -1.05 31.77 -30.83
C ARG A 105 -0.41 31.20 -29.59
N ILE A 106 -0.64 29.89 -29.35
CA ILE A 106 -0.18 29.18 -28.14
C ILE A 106 0.93 28.22 -28.55
N GLN A 107 2.09 28.39 -27.94
CA GLN A 107 3.22 27.49 -28.14
C GLN A 107 3.32 26.57 -26.93
N LEU A 108 3.21 25.25 -27.17
CA LEU A 108 3.40 24.19 -26.15
C LEU A 108 4.88 23.81 -26.09
N LYS A 109 5.37 23.63 -24.85
CA LYS A 109 6.69 23.09 -24.57
C LYS A 109 6.55 21.64 -24.12
N LEU A 110 7.54 20.81 -24.47
CA LEU A 110 7.56 19.43 -23.99
C LEU A 110 7.52 19.41 -22.44
N ALA A 111 6.65 18.58 -21.89
CA ALA A 111 6.58 18.42 -20.45
C ALA A 111 7.80 17.63 -19.96
N ASP A 112 8.42 18.06 -18.86
CA ASP A 112 9.34 17.19 -18.13
C ASP A 112 8.61 15.92 -17.69
N ALA A 113 9.29 14.77 -17.66
CA ALA A 113 8.68 13.50 -17.24
C ALA A 113 8.02 13.59 -15.83
N SER A 114 8.41 14.58 -15.03
CA SER A 114 7.79 14.93 -13.75
C SER A 114 6.61 15.90 -13.86
N GLU A 115 6.49 16.66 -14.94
CA GLU A 115 5.38 17.59 -15.16
C GLU A 115 4.14 16.88 -15.72
N GLU A 116 4.32 15.82 -16.51
CA GLU A 116 3.21 15.06 -17.08
C GLU A 116 2.31 14.48 -16.00
N ILE A 117 2.89 13.97 -14.90
CA ILE A 117 2.13 13.49 -13.74
C ILE A 117 1.59 14.65 -12.89
N THR A 118 2.28 15.80 -12.85
CA THR A 118 1.92 16.93 -11.98
C THR A 118 0.89 17.86 -12.61
N VAL A 119 0.89 18.00 -13.93
CA VAL A 119 -0.13 18.78 -14.65
C VAL A 119 -1.50 18.12 -14.50
N SER A 120 -1.54 16.78 -14.46
CA SER A 120 -2.75 16.02 -14.09
C SER A 120 -3.20 16.28 -12.65
N ALA A 121 -2.28 16.67 -11.77
CA ALA A 121 -2.50 16.80 -10.33
C ALA A 121 -2.98 18.16 -9.87
N ARG A 122 -2.54 19.23 -10.51
CA ARG A 122 -2.78 20.59 -10.01
C ARG A 122 -4.07 21.25 -10.49
N ARG A 123 -4.60 20.81 -11.62
CA ARG A 123 -5.86 21.36 -12.16
C ARG A 123 -6.64 20.27 -12.81
N GLU A 124 -7.93 20.24 -12.55
CA GLU A 124 -8.92 19.36 -13.12
C GLU A 124 -8.38 18.58 -14.34
N SER A 125 -7.86 17.38 -14.09
CA SER A 125 -7.66 16.36 -15.11
C SER A 125 -8.88 16.38 -16.00
N ASP A 126 -8.74 16.12 -17.30
CA ASP A 126 -9.89 15.93 -18.14
C ASP A 126 -10.88 15.03 -17.40
N PRO A 127 -12.08 15.51 -17.02
CA PRO A 127 -13.02 14.72 -16.22
C PRO A 127 -13.42 13.42 -16.91
N LEU A 128 -13.09 13.28 -18.21
CA LEU A 128 -13.35 12.10 -19.00
C LEU A 128 -12.16 11.15 -19.13
N ASP A 129 -11.02 11.46 -18.52
CA ASP A 129 -9.88 10.54 -18.56
C ASP A 129 -10.26 9.19 -17.94
N ALA A 130 -10.29 8.15 -18.77
CA ALA A 130 -10.71 6.81 -18.36
C ALA A 130 -9.69 6.12 -17.43
N ASP A 131 -8.43 6.57 -17.44
CA ASP A 131 -7.39 6.11 -16.53
C ASP A 131 -7.51 6.76 -15.15
N GLN A 132 -8.21 7.88 -15.05
CA GLN A 132 -8.44 8.56 -13.77
C GLN A 132 -9.80 8.19 -13.20
N ASN A 133 -9.79 7.26 -12.29
CA ASN A 133 -10.99 6.85 -11.57
C ASN A 133 -11.40 7.89 -10.52
N ALA A 134 -12.66 7.93 -10.14
CA ALA A 134 -13.16 8.77 -9.05
C ALA A 134 -12.43 8.53 -7.72
N THR A 135 -11.83 7.35 -7.55
CA THR A 135 -11.02 6.97 -6.38
C THR A 135 -9.56 7.41 -6.46
N SER A 136 -9.10 7.94 -7.58
CA SER A 136 -7.74 8.48 -7.71
C SER A 136 -7.62 9.77 -6.93
N ILE A 137 -6.56 9.87 -6.11
CA ILE A 137 -6.25 11.04 -5.31
C ILE A 137 -4.81 11.43 -5.55
N VAL A 138 -4.61 12.69 -5.90
CA VAL A 138 -3.28 13.27 -6.00
C VAL A 138 -3.00 14.11 -4.75
N LEU A 139 -1.94 13.73 -4.06
CA LEU A 139 -1.38 14.44 -2.92
C LEU A 139 -0.20 15.25 -3.43
N ASP A 140 -0.42 16.52 -3.65
CA ASP A 140 0.65 17.42 -4.07
C ASP A 140 1.62 17.71 -2.90
N HIS A 141 2.75 18.33 -3.24
CA HIS A 141 3.77 18.66 -2.24
C HIS A 141 3.25 19.51 -1.09
N ASP A 142 2.37 20.48 -1.37
CA ASP A 142 1.90 21.41 -0.36
C ASP A 142 0.99 20.68 0.65
N LEU A 143 0.10 19.81 0.17
CA LEU A 143 -0.73 18.97 1.04
C LEU A 143 0.12 17.97 1.83
N LEU A 144 1.06 17.24 1.18
CA LEU A 144 1.96 16.29 1.85
C LEU A 144 2.83 16.98 2.91
N LYS A 145 3.28 18.20 2.62
CA LYS A 145 4.10 19.00 3.52
C LYS A 145 3.33 19.47 4.74
N ASP A 146 2.06 19.82 4.58
CA ASP A 146 1.27 20.44 5.65
C ASP A 146 0.54 19.41 6.53
N LEU A 147 0.29 18.18 6.07
CA LEU A 147 -0.36 17.13 6.86
C LEU A 147 0.55 16.54 7.95
N PRO A 148 0.01 16.22 9.15
CA PRO A 148 0.74 15.58 10.24
C PRO A 148 0.99 14.10 9.90
N THR A 149 2.11 13.80 9.26
CA THR A 149 2.50 12.44 8.98
C THR A 149 3.48 11.94 10.02
N LYS A 150 3.18 10.81 10.63
CA LYS A 150 4.11 10.19 11.58
C LYS A 150 5.45 9.94 10.88
N ASN A 151 6.50 10.45 11.51
CA ASN A 151 7.84 10.34 10.96
C ASN A 151 8.08 11.15 9.66
N ASP A 152 7.20 12.10 9.32
CA ASP A 152 7.17 12.81 8.04
C ASP A 152 7.22 11.86 6.83
N ASP A 153 6.66 10.65 7.00
CA ASP A 153 6.59 9.64 5.95
C ASP A 153 5.42 9.96 5.00
N PRO A 154 5.68 10.35 3.76
CA PRO A 154 4.63 10.67 2.81
C PRO A 154 3.78 9.46 2.43
N LEU A 155 4.29 8.22 2.56
CA LEU A 155 3.51 7.01 2.35
C LEU A 155 2.48 6.76 3.45
N ALA A 156 2.69 7.30 4.67
CA ALA A 156 1.69 7.17 5.73
C ALA A 156 0.34 7.79 5.34
N VAL A 157 0.36 8.88 4.56
CA VAL A 157 -0.87 9.53 4.04
C VAL A 157 -1.58 8.63 3.03
N THR A 158 -0.85 7.87 2.22
CA THR A 158 -1.45 7.02 1.19
C THR A 158 -2.33 5.92 1.79
N ASN A 159 -1.99 5.45 3.00
CA ASN A 159 -2.79 4.46 3.73
C ASN A 159 -4.20 4.93 4.06
N LEU A 160 -4.46 6.25 4.06
CA LEU A 160 -5.81 6.81 4.24
C LEU A 160 -6.70 6.53 3.02
N PHE A 161 -6.07 6.35 1.86
CA PHE A 161 -6.74 6.29 0.56
C PHE A 161 -6.69 4.91 -0.09
N VAL A 162 -5.73 4.07 0.28
CA VAL A 162 -5.62 2.69 -0.20
C VAL A 162 -6.79 1.85 0.31
N ASP A 163 -7.29 0.96 -0.54
CA ASP A 163 -8.36 0.04 -0.19
C ASP A 163 -7.90 -0.98 0.86
N PRO A 164 -8.55 -1.08 2.03
CA PRO A 164 -8.13 -2.01 3.09
C PRO A 164 -8.40 -3.47 2.73
N ALA A 165 -9.29 -3.73 1.80
CA ALA A 165 -9.89 -5.05 1.60
C ALA A 165 -9.30 -5.85 0.45
N ALA A 166 -8.40 -5.27 -0.33
CA ALA A 166 -7.75 -6.02 -1.39
C ALA A 166 -6.80 -7.07 -0.79
N ASN A 167 -7.20 -8.32 -0.87
CA ASN A 167 -6.38 -9.44 -0.44
C ASN A 167 -5.76 -10.09 -1.68
N ASP A 168 -4.52 -9.81 -1.91
CA ASP A 168 -3.66 -10.66 -2.70
C ASP A 168 -2.54 -11.22 -1.80
N SER A 169 -1.80 -12.20 -2.28
CA SER A 169 -0.65 -12.75 -1.56
C SER A 169 0.48 -11.73 -1.32
N GLN A 170 0.33 -10.53 -1.87
CA GLN A 170 1.19 -9.38 -1.63
C GLN A 170 0.37 -8.27 -0.97
N ARG A 171 0.57 -8.12 0.33
CA ARG A 171 -0.23 -7.32 1.26
C ARG A 171 -0.21 -5.81 1.02
N ASP A 172 0.76 -5.30 0.24
CA ASP A 172 1.00 -3.88 0.09
C ASP A 172 0.58 -3.34 -1.28
N PRO A 173 0.13 -2.09 -1.38
CA PRO A 173 -0.09 -1.44 -2.67
C PRO A 173 1.23 -1.38 -3.46
N LYS A 174 1.15 -1.43 -4.78
CA LYS A 174 2.34 -1.32 -5.62
C LYS A 174 2.82 0.12 -5.68
N ILE A 175 4.09 0.30 -5.39
CA ILE A 175 4.76 1.60 -5.39
C ILE A 175 5.54 1.74 -6.71
N TYR A 176 5.32 2.85 -7.40
CA TYR A 176 6.09 3.24 -8.58
C TYR A 176 6.81 4.55 -8.27
N VAL A 177 8.12 4.60 -8.46
CA VAL A 177 8.91 5.83 -8.33
C VAL A 177 9.38 6.25 -9.72
N ASP A 178 8.83 7.34 -10.24
CA ASP A 178 9.04 7.81 -11.62
C ASP A 178 8.85 6.69 -12.66
N GLY A 179 7.78 5.90 -12.51
CA GLY A 179 7.38 4.83 -13.43
C GLY A 179 8.07 3.47 -13.22
N VAL A 180 9.05 3.34 -12.33
CA VAL A 180 9.71 2.07 -12.00
C VAL A 180 9.06 1.44 -10.78
N GLU A 181 8.65 0.16 -10.87
CA GLU A 181 8.05 -0.58 -9.77
C GLU A 181 9.10 -0.95 -8.70
N GLY A 182 8.81 -0.61 -7.44
CA GLY A 182 9.59 -0.96 -6.26
C GLY A 182 8.72 -1.53 -5.14
N ASP A 183 9.35 -2.15 -4.14
CA ASP A 183 8.66 -2.65 -2.95
C ASP A 183 8.57 -1.58 -1.86
N THR A 184 9.47 -0.59 -1.88
CA THR A 184 9.58 0.49 -0.91
C THR A 184 9.89 1.81 -1.61
N MET A 185 9.62 2.92 -0.92
CA MET A 185 10.09 4.24 -1.34
C MET A 185 11.55 4.42 -0.87
N ASP A 186 12.49 4.02 -1.71
CA ASP A 186 13.93 4.08 -1.37
C ASP A 186 14.58 5.44 -1.71
N VAL A 187 13.77 6.51 -1.84
CA VAL A 187 14.24 7.88 -2.10
C VAL A 187 14.05 8.78 -0.88
N PRO A 188 14.89 9.81 -0.68
CA PRO A 188 14.72 10.76 0.41
C PRO A 188 13.32 11.43 0.36
N ARG A 189 12.70 11.64 1.51
CA ARG A 189 11.35 12.21 1.61
C ARG A 189 11.28 13.61 1.00
N GLY A 190 12.32 14.43 1.19
CA GLY A 190 12.43 15.77 0.60
C GLY A 190 12.51 15.78 -0.93
N SER A 191 12.81 14.63 -1.57
CA SER A 191 12.83 14.50 -3.04
C SER A 191 11.46 14.21 -3.65
N VAL A 192 10.42 13.94 -2.85
CA VAL A 192 9.07 13.67 -3.34
C VAL A 192 8.39 14.98 -3.76
N LYS A 193 7.88 15.03 -4.99
CA LYS A 193 7.09 16.13 -5.55
C LYS A 193 5.60 15.93 -5.34
N SER A 194 5.11 14.75 -5.68
CA SER A 194 3.70 14.37 -5.52
C SER A 194 3.55 12.87 -5.40
N ILE A 195 2.44 12.46 -4.83
CA ILE A 195 2.03 11.06 -4.77
C ILE A 195 0.61 10.95 -5.31
N MET A 196 0.41 10.06 -6.27
CA MET A 196 -0.91 9.68 -6.75
C MET A 196 -1.28 8.31 -6.18
N VAL A 197 -2.47 8.21 -5.63
CA VAL A 197 -3.06 6.96 -5.15
C VAL A 197 -4.25 6.62 -6.03
N ASP A 198 -4.21 5.49 -6.70
CA ASP A 198 -5.27 4.99 -7.56
C ASP A 198 -5.66 3.57 -7.15
N THR A 199 -6.91 3.39 -6.76
CA THR A 199 -7.44 2.09 -6.30
C THR A 199 -8.05 1.25 -7.43
N SER A 200 -8.30 1.84 -8.59
CA SER A 200 -8.97 1.17 -9.70
C SER A 200 -8.37 1.51 -11.07
N PRO A 201 -7.04 1.32 -11.29
CA PRO A 201 -6.40 1.64 -12.55
C PRO A 201 -6.73 0.60 -13.62
N TYR A 202 -7.14 1.03 -14.81
CA TYR A 202 -7.43 0.14 -15.94
C TYR A 202 -6.43 0.29 -17.11
N SER A 203 -5.52 1.25 -17.07
CA SER A 203 -4.48 1.36 -18.10
C SER A 203 -3.66 0.08 -18.20
N THR A 204 -3.44 -0.38 -19.43
CA THR A 204 -2.65 -1.57 -19.71
C THR A 204 -1.15 -1.36 -19.53
N LYS A 205 -0.68 -0.12 -19.45
CA LYS A 205 0.70 0.23 -19.13
C LYS A 205 1.16 -0.43 -17.82
N PHE A 206 0.26 -0.54 -16.85
CA PHE A 206 0.54 -1.06 -15.54
C PHE A 206 0.09 -2.52 -15.38
N GLY A 207 0.94 -3.34 -14.77
CA GLY A 207 0.58 -4.68 -14.32
C GLY A 207 -0.23 -4.63 -13.03
N ARG A 208 -0.42 -5.75 -12.41
CA ARG A 208 -0.89 -6.04 -11.06
C ARG A 208 -1.98 -5.15 -10.47
N PRO A 209 -3.09 -5.76 -10.07
CA PRO A 209 -4.06 -5.17 -9.18
C PRO A 209 -3.52 -5.26 -7.73
N GLY A 210 -4.32 -4.99 -6.79
CA GLY A 210 -4.04 -5.13 -5.38
C GLY A 210 -4.79 -4.06 -4.62
N LYS A 211 -4.24 -3.61 -3.51
CA LYS A 211 -4.79 -2.50 -2.74
C LYS A 211 -4.74 -1.15 -3.47
N GLY A 212 -4.35 -1.16 -4.74
CA GLY A 212 -4.19 0.02 -5.56
C GLY A 212 -2.74 0.25 -5.98
N ARG A 213 -2.53 1.35 -6.66
CA ARG A 213 -1.24 1.82 -7.16
C ARG A 213 -0.88 3.14 -6.48
N ILE A 214 0.35 3.25 -6.01
CA ILE A 214 0.94 4.48 -5.48
C ILE A 214 2.02 4.91 -6.47
N GLU A 215 1.84 6.04 -7.12
CA GLU A 215 2.83 6.63 -7.99
C GLU A 215 3.49 7.82 -7.32
N ILE A 216 4.80 7.75 -7.16
CA ILE A 216 5.64 8.79 -6.59
C ILE A 216 6.38 9.47 -7.70
N THR A 217 6.17 10.78 -7.84
CA THR A 217 6.96 11.63 -8.72
C THR A 217 8.03 12.33 -7.92
N THR A 218 9.29 12.21 -8.34
CA THR A 218 10.40 12.92 -7.71
C THR A 218 10.54 14.35 -8.24
N ARG A 219 11.18 15.21 -7.46
CA ARG A 219 11.43 16.60 -7.81
C ARG A 219 12.47 16.72 -8.90
N ALA A 220 12.19 17.57 -9.88
CA ALA A 220 13.17 18.10 -10.81
C ALA A 220 13.79 19.41 -10.28
N GLY A 221 14.87 19.85 -10.88
CA GLY A 221 15.46 21.17 -10.60
C GLY A 221 14.67 22.31 -11.23
N SER A 222 14.84 23.51 -10.72
CA SER A 222 14.29 24.72 -11.32
C SER A 222 15.18 25.21 -12.47
N THR A 223 14.58 25.66 -13.58
CA THR A 223 15.30 26.25 -14.71
C THR A 223 15.72 27.72 -14.49
N ARG A 224 15.19 28.38 -13.47
CA ARG A 224 15.34 29.85 -13.31
C ARG A 224 16.14 30.28 -12.09
N ARG A 225 16.13 29.47 -10.99
CA ARG A 225 16.73 29.86 -9.70
C ARG A 225 17.18 28.67 -8.92
N TYR A 226 18.12 28.89 -8.00
CA TYR A 226 18.54 27.90 -7.05
C TYR A 226 17.64 27.94 -5.81
N HIS A 227 17.21 26.76 -5.36
CA HIS A 227 16.52 26.60 -4.10
C HIS A 227 17.37 25.73 -3.18
N ARG A 228 17.37 26.07 -1.91
CA ARG A 228 18.05 25.33 -0.86
C ARG A 228 17.07 25.08 0.25
N ARG A 229 17.07 23.88 0.78
CA ARG A 229 16.20 23.47 1.87
C ARG A 229 17.00 22.72 2.91
N LEU A 230 16.72 22.98 4.18
CA LEU A 230 17.29 22.29 5.33
C LEU A 230 16.18 22.08 6.35
N GLY A 231 16.01 20.86 6.84
CA GLY A 231 15.00 20.50 7.82
C GLY A 231 15.61 19.68 8.95
N TYR A 232 15.15 19.94 10.17
CA TYR A 232 15.49 19.16 11.34
C TYR A 232 14.23 18.86 12.15
N ASN A 233 14.05 17.57 12.50
CA ASN A 233 12.93 17.10 13.30
C ASN A 233 13.47 16.37 14.52
N ILE A 234 12.81 16.59 15.68
CA ILE A 234 13.13 15.92 16.93
C ILE A 234 11.87 15.43 17.62
N ARG A 235 11.92 14.22 18.15
CA ARG A 235 10.98 13.65 19.10
C ARG A 235 11.76 13.08 20.27
N ASP A 236 11.26 13.29 21.48
CA ASP A 236 11.91 12.83 22.71
C ASP A 236 10.86 12.28 23.67
N ALA A 237 11.20 11.22 24.37
CA ALA A 237 10.30 10.56 25.34
C ALA A 237 9.77 11.50 26.42
N ALA A 238 10.50 12.58 26.73
CA ALA A 238 10.06 13.59 27.71
C ALA A 238 8.79 14.36 27.26
N MET A 239 8.48 14.35 25.95
CA MET A 239 7.28 14.99 25.37
C MET A 239 6.17 13.97 25.09
N ASP A 240 6.46 12.68 25.16
CA ASP A 240 5.54 11.60 24.80
C ASP A 240 4.77 11.08 26.02
N ALA A 241 3.56 10.55 25.78
CA ALA A 241 2.87 9.77 26.79
C ALA A 241 3.48 8.36 26.88
N ARG A 242 3.37 7.73 28.05
CA ARG A 242 3.83 6.36 28.28
C ARG A 242 2.92 5.37 27.54
N ASN A 243 3.49 4.36 26.88
CA ASN A 243 2.73 3.29 26.28
C ASN A 243 2.09 2.42 27.38
N HIS A 244 0.93 1.82 27.09
CA HIS A 244 0.22 0.95 28.03
C HIS A 244 1.08 -0.23 28.55
N PHE A 245 1.93 -0.78 27.67
CA PHE A 245 2.82 -1.92 27.99
C PHE A 245 4.23 -1.47 28.41
N ASP A 246 4.47 -0.18 28.65
CA ASP A 246 5.76 0.31 29.09
C ASP A 246 5.90 0.19 30.61
N SER A 247 6.72 -0.76 31.04
CA SER A 247 7.00 -1.01 32.49
C SER A 247 7.96 0.03 33.08
N SER A 248 8.78 0.68 32.23
CA SER A 248 9.76 1.69 32.60
C SER A 248 9.81 2.79 31.56
N SER A 249 9.87 4.07 31.97
CA SER A 249 10.04 5.19 31.03
C SER A 249 11.42 5.11 30.37
N SER A 250 11.55 4.28 29.33
CA SER A 250 12.79 4.15 28.59
C SER A 250 13.02 5.32 27.65
N PRO A 251 14.26 5.80 27.49
CA PRO A 251 14.56 6.95 26.66
C PRO A 251 14.37 6.61 25.19
N ARG A 252 13.25 7.04 24.61
CA ARG A 252 13.04 7.07 23.18
C ARG A 252 13.51 8.41 22.64
N ARG A 253 14.26 8.43 21.54
CA ARG A 253 14.68 9.66 20.88
C ARG A 253 14.81 9.46 19.40
N ARG A 254 14.17 10.34 18.65
CA ARG A 254 14.26 10.38 17.21
C ARG A 254 14.79 11.73 16.74
N GLN A 255 15.75 11.69 15.84
CA GLN A 255 16.32 12.86 15.18
C GLN A 255 16.38 12.59 13.69
N TRP A 256 15.92 13.54 12.90
CA TRP A 256 15.95 13.46 11.46
C TRP A 256 16.41 14.77 10.86
N LEU A 257 17.46 14.71 10.06
CA LEU A 257 18.04 15.81 9.31
C LEU A 257 17.79 15.56 7.82
N GLU A 258 17.29 16.56 7.11
CA GLU A 258 17.12 16.54 5.65
C GLU A 258 17.73 17.77 5.01
N GLY A 259 18.24 17.63 3.78
CA GLY A 259 18.77 18.75 3.01
C GLY A 259 18.56 18.53 1.52
N ALA A 260 18.33 19.62 0.78
CA ALA A 260 18.24 19.55 -0.69
C ALA A 260 18.67 20.88 -1.32
N VAL A 261 19.27 20.79 -2.51
CA VAL A 261 19.61 21.91 -3.38
C VAL A 261 19.15 21.58 -4.78
N ASP A 262 18.51 22.53 -5.45
CA ASP A 262 18.09 22.40 -6.84
C ASP A 262 18.26 23.70 -7.60
N GLY A 263 18.37 23.61 -8.93
CA GLY A 263 18.51 24.80 -9.78
C GLY A 263 18.93 24.47 -11.21
N PRO A 264 19.21 25.52 -12.01
CA PRO A 264 19.76 25.35 -13.36
C PRO A 264 21.18 24.76 -13.30
N LEU A 265 21.46 23.81 -14.20
CA LEU A 265 22.80 23.22 -14.38
C LEU A 265 23.52 23.84 -15.59
N ILE A 266 22.86 23.89 -16.74
CA ILE A 266 23.36 24.51 -17.98
C ILE A 266 22.26 25.42 -18.57
N GLY A 267 22.36 26.69 -18.32
CA GLY A 267 21.38 27.69 -18.83
C GLY A 267 19.94 27.32 -18.40
N ASP A 268 19.02 27.33 -19.32
CA ASP A 268 17.62 26.91 -19.17
C ASP A 268 17.34 25.52 -19.74
N THR A 269 18.36 24.85 -20.28
CA THR A 269 18.24 23.56 -20.95
C THR A 269 18.47 22.38 -20.02
N SER A 270 19.20 22.57 -18.92
CA SER A 270 19.53 21.49 -17.99
C SER A 270 19.32 21.95 -16.56
N THR A 271 18.71 21.08 -15.76
CA THR A 271 18.45 21.30 -14.33
C THR A 271 19.02 20.19 -13.49
N PHE A 272 19.23 20.46 -12.20
CA PHE A 272 19.62 19.44 -11.25
C PHE A 272 18.82 19.55 -9.93
N PHE A 273 18.66 18.41 -9.29
CA PHE A 273 18.20 18.29 -7.91
C PHE A 273 19.14 17.33 -7.18
N VAL A 274 19.66 17.74 -6.03
CA VAL A 274 20.45 16.88 -5.12
C VAL A 274 19.83 17.01 -3.72
N GLY A 275 19.60 15.88 -3.08
CA GLY A 275 19.06 15.86 -1.73
C GLY A 275 19.46 14.61 -0.95
N GLY A 276 19.27 14.67 0.34
CA GLY A 276 19.52 13.53 1.21
C GLY A 276 18.90 13.70 2.58
N ASP A 277 18.81 12.61 3.31
CA ASP A 277 18.36 12.58 4.69
C ASP A 277 19.18 11.64 5.57
N PHE A 278 19.19 11.94 6.86
CA PHE A 278 19.78 11.13 7.91
C PHE A 278 18.77 10.94 9.04
N LEU A 279 18.45 9.71 9.38
CA LEU A 279 17.59 9.33 10.50
C LEU A 279 18.40 8.63 11.59
N ARG A 280 18.24 9.10 12.81
CA ARG A 280 18.58 8.41 14.04
C ARG A 280 17.33 8.18 14.84
N ASP A 281 16.86 6.93 14.91
CA ASP A 281 15.67 6.54 15.64
C ASP A 281 16.02 5.52 16.71
N ASN A 282 15.67 5.84 17.95
CA ASN A 282 15.75 4.94 19.10
C ASN A 282 14.32 4.76 19.59
N ASP A 283 13.63 3.77 19.07
CA ASP A 283 12.28 3.40 19.52
C ASP A 283 12.34 2.20 20.49
N ASN A 284 11.22 1.83 21.10
CA ASN A 284 11.10 0.77 22.09
C ASN A 284 10.18 -0.35 21.60
N ALA A 285 10.54 -1.59 21.95
CA ALA A 285 9.66 -2.75 21.93
C ALA A 285 9.26 -3.11 23.36
N TYR A 286 8.03 -3.54 23.54
CA TYR A 286 7.47 -3.91 24.84
C TYR A 286 7.23 -5.42 24.87
N VAL A 287 7.90 -6.11 25.81
CA VAL A 287 7.72 -7.54 26.05
C VAL A 287 6.60 -7.72 27.07
N GLU A 288 5.69 -8.62 26.77
CA GLU A 288 4.58 -9.03 27.61
C GLU A 288 4.45 -10.55 27.51
N ALA A 289 5.17 -11.27 28.34
CA ALA A 289 5.33 -12.72 28.24
C ALA A 289 4.97 -13.40 29.57
N LEU A 290 4.57 -14.65 29.50
CA LEU A 290 4.34 -15.51 30.64
C LEU A 290 5.37 -16.63 30.67
N THR A 291 6.33 -16.52 31.55
CA THR A 291 7.40 -17.49 31.73
C THR A 291 7.10 -18.41 32.96
N LYS A 292 7.92 -19.42 33.18
CA LYS A 292 7.84 -20.24 34.42
C LYS A 292 8.00 -19.44 35.71
N SER A 293 8.63 -18.25 35.63
CA SER A 293 8.82 -17.34 36.76
C SER A 293 7.66 -16.38 36.97
N GLY A 294 6.62 -16.46 36.15
CA GLY A 294 5.45 -15.59 36.15
C GLY A 294 5.43 -14.61 34.96
N HIS A 295 4.69 -13.53 35.14
CA HIS A 295 4.58 -12.48 34.13
C HIS A 295 5.89 -11.70 34.00
N GLU A 296 6.40 -11.59 32.79
CA GLU A 296 7.61 -10.87 32.44
C GLU A 296 7.27 -9.70 31.52
N SER A 297 7.52 -8.49 32.00
CA SER A 297 7.36 -7.26 31.25
C SER A 297 8.69 -6.53 31.13
N ALA A 298 9.12 -6.22 29.92
CA ALA A 298 10.39 -5.54 29.67
C ALA A 298 10.26 -4.53 28.51
N THR A 299 11.01 -3.46 28.59
CA THR A 299 11.15 -2.46 27.53
C THR A 299 12.54 -2.56 26.91
N VAL A 300 12.59 -2.83 25.62
CA VAL A 300 13.83 -3.06 24.86
C VAL A 300 14.00 -2.00 23.78
N LEU A 301 15.17 -1.38 23.75
CA LEU A 301 15.52 -0.39 22.71
C LEU A 301 15.71 -1.06 21.37
N ILE A 302 15.08 -0.52 20.31
CA ILE A 302 15.18 -0.97 18.91
C ILE A 302 15.76 0.12 18.01
N PRO A 303 17.10 0.35 18.06
CA PRO A 303 17.72 1.46 17.34
C PRO A 303 17.76 1.25 15.84
N ARG A 304 17.43 2.31 15.08
CA ARG A 304 17.51 2.37 13.62
C ARG A 304 18.33 3.58 13.18
N ARG A 305 19.14 3.39 12.14
CA ARG A 305 19.93 4.44 11.47
C ARG A 305 19.71 4.31 9.97
N THR A 306 19.35 5.42 9.32
CA THR A 306 19.10 5.44 7.88
C THR A 306 19.79 6.64 7.24
N VAL A 307 20.37 6.44 6.07
CA VAL A 307 20.92 7.49 5.21
C VAL A 307 20.41 7.29 3.81
N HIS A 308 19.88 8.33 3.18
CA HIS A 308 19.56 8.34 1.76
C HIS A 308 20.23 9.53 1.09
N LEU A 309 20.76 9.28 -0.11
CA LEU A 309 21.29 10.31 -1.02
C LEU A 309 20.60 10.14 -2.37
N PHE A 310 20.27 11.25 -2.99
CA PHE A 310 19.51 11.30 -4.23
C PHE A 310 20.03 12.41 -5.13
N GLY A 311 20.24 12.09 -6.40
CA GLY A 311 20.58 13.04 -7.44
C GLY A 311 19.72 12.83 -8.68
N ARG A 312 19.27 13.90 -9.30
CA ARG A 312 18.51 13.92 -10.55
C ARG A 312 18.97 15.06 -11.43
N THR A 313 19.11 14.79 -12.72
CA THR A 313 19.31 15.81 -13.76
C THR A 313 18.27 15.61 -14.86
N ASP A 314 17.71 16.70 -15.34
CA ASP A 314 16.81 16.73 -16.49
C ASP A 314 17.40 17.67 -17.52
N THR A 315 17.68 17.16 -18.72
CA THR A 315 18.34 17.90 -19.79
C THR A 315 17.50 17.84 -21.06
N ARG A 316 17.12 18.99 -21.58
CA ARG A 316 16.50 19.12 -22.90
C ARG A 316 17.59 18.99 -23.95
N VAL A 317 17.73 17.79 -24.53
CA VAL A 317 18.74 17.48 -25.55
C VAL A 317 18.38 18.18 -26.89
N THR A 318 17.11 18.18 -27.22
CA THR A 318 16.53 18.94 -28.32
C THR A 318 15.22 19.56 -27.86
N PRO A 319 14.58 20.49 -28.61
CA PRO A 319 13.26 20.99 -28.26
C PRO A 319 12.19 19.90 -28.08
N LEU A 320 12.38 18.74 -28.70
CA LEU A 320 11.43 17.61 -28.70
C LEU A 320 11.90 16.40 -27.90
N ASN A 321 12.99 16.54 -27.15
CA ASN A 321 13.60 15.41 -26.44
C ASN A 321 14.18 15.83 -25.09
N ILE A 322 13.73 15.17 -24.02
CA ILE A 322 14.21 15.36 -22.66
C ILE A 322 14.84 14.06 -22.15
N LEU A 323 16.07 14.15 -21.65
CA LEU A 323 16.79 13.09 -20.98
C LEU A 323 16.81 13.35 -19.47
N SER A 324 16.31 12.40 -18.69
CA SER A 324 16.33 12.43 -17.23
C SER A 324 17.24 11.32 -16.70
N VAL A 325 18.20 11.67 -15.86
CA VAL A 325 19.09 10.72 -15.16
C VAL A 325 18.90 10.89 -13.68
N ARG A 326 18.65 9.78 -12.98
CA ARG A 326 18.44 9.72 -11.53
C ARG A 326 19.35 8.65 -10.91
N TYR A 327 20.04 9.01 -9.84
CA TYR A 327 20.78 8.09 -9.01
C TYR A 327 20.31 8.18 -7.56
N ASN A 328 20.14 7.03 -6.94
CA ASN A 328 19.73 6.89 -5.55
C ASN A 328 20.68 5.95 -4.81
N TRP A 329 21.10 6.33 -3.61
CA TRP A 329 21.87 5.52 -2.69
C TRP A 329 21.21 5.52 -1.33
N GLY A 330 21.03 4.32 -0.73
CA GLY A 330 20.41 4.14 0.58
C GLY A 330 21.18 3.17 1.45
N TRP A 331 21.25 3.47 2.74
CA TRP A 331 21.73 2.59 3.78
C TRP A 331 20.79 2.63 4.97
N ASP A 332 20.40 1.44 5.46
CA ASP A 332 19.52 1.28 6.62
C ASP A 332 20.08 0.18 7.52
N ASN A 333 20.22 0.49 8.80
CA ASN A 333 20.64 -0.45 9.84
C ASN A 333 19.65 -0.42 11.00
N TRP A 334 19.05 -1.56 11.29
CA TRP A 334 18.02 -1.70 12.30
C TRP A 334 18.29 -2.89 13.19
N LYS A 335 18.36 -2.66 14.53
CA LYS A 335 18.72 -3.67 15.54
C LYS A 335 17.51 -4.05 16.41
N ASN A 336 17.61 -5.22 17.05
CA ASN A 336 16.62 -5.75 18.00
C ASN A 336 15.19 -5.85 17.43
N GLN A 337 15.09 -6.06 16.11
CA GLN A 337 13.81 -6.33 15.47
C GLN A 337 13.23 -7.65 15.99
N GLY A 338 11.91 -7.80 15.97
CA GLY A 338 11.23 -9.02 16.38
C GLY A 338 11.01 -9.16 17.88
N VAL A 339 11.63 -8.31 18.71
CA VAL A 339 11.38 -8.26 20.17
C VAL A 339 10.00 -7.65 20.46
N GLY A 340 9.33 -8.11 21.52
CA GLY A 340 8.07 -7.55 22.00
C GLY A 340 6.90 -8.54 21.96
N GLY A 341 5.83 -8.26 22.70
CA GLY A 341 4.78 -9.21 22.97
C GLY A 341 5.36 -10.45 23.64
N PHE A 342 5.14 -11.62 23.10
CA PHE A 342 5.71 -12.88 23.63
C PHE A 342 7.19 -13.08 23.32
N ASN A 343 7.80 -12.29 22.45
CA ASN A 343 9.22 -12.44 22.08
C ASN A 343 10.13 -11.75 23.10
N LEU A 344 10.91 -12.54 23.83
CA LEU A 344 11.91 -12.09 24.78
C LEU A 344 13.09 -11.38 24.05
N PRO A 345 13.96 -10.63 24.77
CA PRO A 345 15.04 -9.83 24.16
C PRO A 345 16.00 -10.63 23.27
N GLU A 346 16.32 -11.88 23.64
CA GLU A 346 17.22 -12.76 22.88
C GLU A 346 16.63 -13.21 21.52
N ARG A 347 15.33 -13.06 21.30
CA ARG A 347 14.65 -13.26 20.02
C ARG A 347 14.90 -12.11 19.03
N GLY A 348 15.64 -11.10 19.46
CA GLY A 348 16.01 -9.98 18.61
C GLY A 348 16.88 -10.40 17.43
N TRP A 349 16.77 -9.66 16.34
CA TRP A 349 17.63 -9.76 15.16
C TRP A 349 17.97 -8.38 14.61
N ALA A 350 19.05 -8.30 13.86
CA ALA A 350 19.48 -7.08 13.19
C ALA A 350 19.39 -7.23 11.68
N SER A 351 19.14 -6.11 10.98
CA SER A 351 19.28 -6.05 9.53
C SER A 351 20.12 -4.87 9.08
N GLU A 352 20.87 -5.08 8.01
CA GLU A 352 21.53 -4.03 7.25
C GLU A 352 21.11 -4.12 5.79
N LYS A 353 20.66 -3.00 5.22
CA LYS A 353 20.22 -2.87 3.82
C LYS A 353 21.05 -1.78 3.14
N ARG A 354 21.61 -2.08 1.96
CA ARG A 354 22.27 -1.12 1.07
C ARG A 354 21.62 -1.19 -0.29
N ILE A 355 21.29 -0.04 -0.85
CA ILE A 355 20.61 0.11 -2.13
C ILE A 355 21.38 1.08 -2.99
N GLN A 356 21.51 0.76 -4.27
CA GLN A 356 21.98 1.64 -5.32
C GLN A 356 21.07 1.49 -6.53
N GLU A 357 20.59 2.59 -7.07
CA GLU A 357 19.67 2.58 -8.20
C GLU A 357 20.04 3.68 -9.18
N LEU A 358 20.16 3.31 -10.44
CA LEU A 358 20.33 4.21 -11.56
C LEU A 358 19.11 4.10 -12.46
N ARG A 359 18.53 5.24 -12.83
CA ARG A 359 17.46 5.34 -13.81
C ARG A 359 17.85 6.37 -14.87
N ILE A 360 17.73 5.97 -16.13
CA ILE A 360 17.86 6.84 -17.30
C ILE A 360 16.55 6.78 -18.03
N ALA A 361 15.94 7.93 -18.28
CA ALA A 361 14.68 7.99 -19.01
C ALA A 361 14.75 9.07 -20.11
N GLU A 362 14.19 8.73 -21.24
CA GLU A 362 14.01 9.63 -22.35
C GLU A 362 12.53 9.82 -22.64
N THR A 363 12.11 11.05 -22.84
CA THR A 363 10.79 11.41 -23.34
C THR A 363 10.97 12.21 -24.62
N ALA A 364 10.40 11.70 -25.71
CA ALA A 364 10.52 12.31 -27.02
C ALA A 364 9.15 12.48 -27.69
N THR A 365 8.96 13.60 -28.39
CA THR A 365 7.80 13.89 -29.25
C THR A 365 8.27 14.17 -30.68
N PRO A 366 8.72 13.11 -31.42
CA PRO A 366 9.25 13.31 -32.79
C PRO A 366 8.27 14.02 -33.74
N THR A 367 6.98 13.83 -33.49
CA THR A 367 5.89 14.53 -34.16
C THR A 367 4.82 14.93 -33.14
N PRO A 368 3.98 15.92 -33.38
CA PRO A 368 2.90 16.31 -32.46
C PRO A 368 1.90 15.18 -32.11
N ASN A 369 1.84 14.16 -32.97
CA ASN A 369 0.92 13.02 -32.78
C ASN A 369 1.60 11.77 -32.22
N PHE A 370 2.88 11.85 -31.84
CA PHE A 370 3.62 10.69 -31.38
C PHE A 370 4.47 11.05 -30.16
N LEU A 371 4.15 10.44 -29.01
CA LEU A 371 4.93 10.50 -27.77
C LEU A 371 5.64 9.18 -27.57
N ASN A 372 6.93 9.23 -27.30
CA ASN A 372 7.75 8.07 -26.94
C ASN A 372 8.35 8.25 -25.55
N GLN A 373 8.35 7.20 -24.74
CA GLN A 373 8.98 7.19 -23.43
C GLN A 373 9.80 5.89 -23.25
N PHE A 374 11.10 6.06 -23.08
CA PHE A 374 12.02 4.96 -22.80
C PHE A 374 12.56 5.07 -21.37
N VAL A 375 12.69 3.94 -20.67
CA VAL A 375 13.29 3.88 -19.33
C VAL A 375 14.26 2.70 -19.25
N LEU A 376 15.48 2.99 -18.85
CA LEU A 376 16.48 2.02 -18.40
C LEU A 376 16.65 2.17 -16.88
N TYR A 377 16.49 1.08 -16.15
CA TYR A 377 16.74 1.01 -14.72
C TYR A 377 17.74 -0.09 -14.40
N ALA A 378 18.67 0.20 -13.48
CA ALA A 378 19.60 -0.76 -12.89
C ALA A 378 19.62 -0.59 -11.37
N GLY A 379 19.42 -1.69 -10.64
CA GLY A 379 19.38 -1.74 -9.18
C GLY A 379 20.36 -2.76 -8.60
N LEU A 380 20.99 -2.41 -7.49
CA LEU A 380 21.78 -3.32 -6.65
C LEU A 380 21.26 -3.21 -5.22
N ARG A 381 20.82 -4.33 -4.65
CA ARG A 381 20.34 -4.41 -3.27
C ARG A 381 21.10 -5.50 -2.52
N ASN A 382 21.72 -5.11 -1.42
CA ASN A 382 22.36 -6.03 -0.49
C ASN A 382 21.62 -5.94 0.84
N LYS A 383 21.15 -7.07 1.36
CA LYS A 383 20.48 -7.17 2.66
C LYS A 383 21.16 -8.27 3.48
N THR A 384 21.42 -7.99 4.73
CA THR A 384 21.95 -8.96 5.69
C THR A 384 21.07 -8.99 6.92
N TYR A 385 20.83 -10.18 7.45
CA TYR A 385 20.04 -10.37 8.67
C TYR A 385 20.82 -11.29 9.62
N SER A 386 20.83 -10.98 10.90
CA SER A 386 21.52 -11.77 11.91
C SER A 386 20.77 -11.80 13.24
N SER A 387 20.65 -12.97 13.84
CA SER A 387 20.12 -13.14 15.20
C SER A 387 21.03 -12.50 16.23
N VAL A 388 20.45 -11.97 17.31
CA VAL A 388 21.19 -11.48 18.49
C VAL A 388 21.80 -12.66 19.27
N SER A 389 21.10 -13.79 19.34
CA SER A 389 21.53 -15.02 20.00
C SER A 389 21.56 -16.18 19.00
N ASN A 390 22.56 -17.07 19.15
CA ASN A 390 22.70 -18.30 18.37
C ASN A 390 22.11 -19.53 19.10
N ALA A 391 21.54 -19.35 20.30
CA ALA A 391 20.90 -20.45 21.03
C ALA A 391 19.71 -21.00 20.23
N PRO A 392 19.39 -22.30 20.35
CA PRO A 392 18.16 -22.85 19.79
C PRO A 392 16.95 -22.01 20.19
N ALA A 393 15.99 -21.85 19.29
CA ALA A 393 14.75 -21.17 19.60
C ALA A 393 13.86 -22.06 20.49
N VAL A 394 13.15 -21.43 21.41
CA VAL A 394 12.10 -22.05 22.24
C VAL A 394 10.82 -21.27 22.03
N ILE A 395 9.80 -21.93 21.49
CA ILE A 395 8.48 -21.35 21.27
C ILE A 395 7.47 -22.04 22.16
N VAL A 396 6.87 -21.31 23.06
CA VAL A 396 5.81 -21.80 23.96
C VAL A 396 4.50 -21.13 23.53
N ASN A 397 3.63 -21.90 22.90
CA ASN A 397 2.41 -21.37 22.29
C ASN A 397 1.57 -20.56 23.29
N GLY A 398 1.26 -19.32 22.93
CA GLY A 398 0.43 -18.42 23.72
C GLY A 398 1.04 -17.95 25.05
N ALA A 399 2.35 -18.16 25.29
CA ALA A 399 3.02 -17.76 26.52
C ALA A 399 4.27 -16.91 26.30
N PHE A 400 5.34 -17.48 25.70
CA PHE A 400 6.57 -16.75 25.39
C PHE A 400 7.40 -17.42 24.31
N ASN A 401 8.31 -16.65 23.71
CA ASN A 401 9.33 -17.13 22.79
C ASN A 401 10.71 -16.67 23.27
N SER A 402 11.67 -17.60 23.41
CA SER A 402 13.02 -17.33 23.88
C SER A 402 14.07 -17.98 22.98
N GLY A 403 15.35 -17.87 23.34
CA GLY A 403 16.47 -18.32 22.52
C GLY A 403 16.71 -17.43 21.32
N GLY A 404 17.50 -17.88 20.35
CA GLY A 404 17.84 -17.09 19.17
C GLY A 404 16.65 -16.93 18.21
N ALA A 405 16.64 -15.86 17.42
CA ALA A 405 15.62 -15.65 16.38
C ALA A 405 15.70 -16.69 15.26
N GLN A 406 16.80 -17.43 15.15
CA GLN A 406 17.07 -18.39 14.09
C GLN A 406 17.05 -17.75 12.68
N ILE A 407 17.54 -16.53 12.58
CA ILE A 407 17.67 -15.77 11.33
C ILE A 407 19.15 -15.53 11.04
N SER A 408 19.66 -16.06 9.93
CA SER A 408 20.99 -15.82 9.41
C SER A 408 20.88 -15.77 7.89
N ARG A 409 20.81 -14.56 7.31
CA ARG A 409 20.46 -14.42 5.89
C ARG A 409 21.27 -13.32 5.23
N LYS A 410 21.69 -13.55 3.98
CA LYS A 410 22.31 -12.56 3.10
C LYS A 410 21.68 -12.65 1.71
N ASP A 411 21.12 -11.54 1.26
CA ASP A 411 20.49 -11.41 -0.05
C ASP A 411 21.30 -10.42 -0.90
N VAL A 412 21.66 -10.81 -2.10
CA VAL A 412 22.24 -9.96 -3.13
C VAL A 412 21.35 -10.01 -4.35
N GLU A 413 20.72 -8.89 -4.66
CA GLU A 413 19.82 -8.74 -5.80
C GLU A 413 20.39 -7.73 -6.78
N LYS A 414 20.45 -8.09 -8.07
CA LYS A 414 20.81 -7.20 -9.17
C LYS A 414 19.67 -7.19 -10.16
N ASP A 415 19.08 -6.02 -10.38
CA ASP A 415 17.93 -5.83 -11.28
C ASP A 415 18.35 -4.98 -12.46
N VAL A 416 17.90 -5.38 -13.66
CA VAL A 416 17.94 -4.56 -14.87
C VAL A 416 16.56 -4.55 -15.48
N GLU A 417 16.05 -3.37 -15.82
CA GLU A 417 14.71 -3.22 -16.40
C GLU A 417 14.74 -2.25 -17.58
N PHE A 418 14.16 -2.68 -18.70
CA PHE A 418 13.92 -1.86 -19.89
C PHE A 418 12.41 -1.68 -20.04
N GLN A 419 11.99 -0.44 -20.20
CA GLN A 419 10.60 -0.10 -20.48
C GLN A 419 10.54 0.74 -21.74
N GLU A 420 9.61 0.45 -22.60
CA GLU A 420 9.28 1.22 -23.77
C GLU A 420 7.76 1.45 -23.82
N SER A 421 7.36 2.67 -24.09
CA SER A 421 5.96 3.09 -24.15
C SER A 421 5.79 4.15 -25.21
N ALA A 422 4.94 3.90 -26.19
CA ALA A 422 4.62 4.87 -27.23
C ALA A 422 3.12 5.15 -27.28
N THR A 423 2.77 6.42 -27.45
CA THR A 423 1.39 6.87 -27.63
C THR A 423 1.27 7.53 -29.01
N TYR A 424 0.31 7.09 -29.80
CA TYR A 424 0.01 7.62 -31.12
C TYR A 424 -1.43 8.14 -31.21
N PHE A 425 -1.59 9.41 -31.54
CA PHE A 425 -2.89 10.08 -31.63
C PHE A 425 -3.36 10.12 -33.08
N ARG A 426 -4.55 9.59 -33.37
CA ARG A 426 -5.14 9.63 -34.71
C ARG A 426 -6.67 9.71 -34.65
N GLY A 427 -7.23 10.81 -35.12
CA GLY A 427 -8.67 10.99 -35.11
C GLY A 427 -9.26 10.93 -33.67
N LEU A 428 -10.22 10.10 -33.46
CA LEU A 428 -10.84 9.91 -32.13
C LEU A 428 -10.04 8.95 -31.22
N HIS A 429 -8.92 8.39 -31.72
CA HIS A 429 -8.17 7.32 -31.08
C HIS A 429 -6.86 7.81 -30.46
N SER A 430 -6.53 7.27 -29.30
CA SER A 430 -5.23 7.39 -28.64
C SER A 430 -4.68 6.00 -28.39
N PHE A 431 -3.80 5.54 -29.29
CA PHE A 431 -3.18 4.23 -29.18
C PHE A 431 -1.97 4.28 -28.27
N LEU A 432 -1.99 3.51 -27.19
CA LEU A 432 -0.86 3.29 -26.30
C LEU A 432 -0.36 1.86 -26.49
N PHE A 433 0.93 1.68 -26.75
CA PHE A 433 1.56 0.38 -26.85
C PHE A 433 2.97 0.40 -26.23
N GLY A 434 3.42 -0.73 -25.78
CA GLY A 434 4.73 -0.79 -25.16
C GLY A 434 5.04 -2.15 -24.53
N GLY A 435 6.15 -2.19 -23.82
CA GLY A 435 6.63 -3.39 -23.15
C GLY A 435 7.58 -3.10 -22.00
N VAL A 436 7.76 -4.10 -21.16
CA VAL A 436 8.71 -4.10 -20.04
C VAL A 436 9.45 -5.43 -20.06
N LEU A 437 10.78 -5.36 -20.03
CA LEU A 437 11.67 -6.49 -19.81
C LEU A 437 12.41 -6.25 -18.50
N LYS A 438 12.18 -7.09 -17.50
CA LYS A 438 12.87 -7.05 -16.21
C LYS A 438 13.64 -8.34 -15.99
N SER A 439 14.91 -8.21 -15.65
CA SER A 439 15.81 -9.32 -15.35
C SER A 439 16.37 -9.16 -13.95
N ARG A 440 16.21 -10.19 -13.12
CA ARG A 440 16.74 -10.25 -11.76
C ARG A 440 17.78 -11.35 -11.66
N PHE A 441 18.90 -11.03 -11.04
CA PHE A 441 19.99 -11.95 -10.72
C PHE A 441 20.07 -12.00 -9.19
N LEU A 442 19.88 -13.17 -8.63
CA LEU A 442 19.65 -13.39 -7.21
C LEU A 442 20.69 -14.36 -6.67
N ASP A 443 21.36 -13.95 -5.60
CA ASP A 443 22.34 -14.78 -4.87
C ASP A 443 21.99 -14.68 -3.38
N TYR A 444 21.39 -15.74 -2.86
CA TYR A 444 20.86 -15.80 -1.50
C TYR A 444 21.60 -16.86 -0.69
N THR A 445 21.84 -16.52 0.56
CA THR A 445 22.31 -17.46 1.58
C THR A 445 21.35 -17.36 2.75
N ASP A 446 20.58 -18.41 3.05
CA ASP A 446 19.60 -18.45 4.12
C ASP A 446 19.88 -19.59 5.10
N GLY A 447 20.68 -19.30 6.12
CA GLY A 447 20.97 -20.22 7.23
C GLY A 447 19.92 -20.14 8.36
N SER A 448 18.66 -19.79 8.05
CA SER A 448 17.58 -19.74 9.04
C SER A 448 17.29 -21.14 9.59
N ASN A 449 17.05 -21.22 10.91
CA ASN A 449 16.75 -22.45 11.65
C ASN A 449 17.87 -23.52 11.66
N PHE A 450 19.12 -23.15 11.38
CA PHE A 450 20.28 -24.07 11.53
C PHE A 450 20.65 -24.35 13.00
N GLY A 451 20.24 -23.48 13.93
CA GLY A 451 20.38 -23.69 15.38
C GLY A 451 19.24 -24.50 15.99
N GLY A 452 18.15 -24.70 15.24
CA GLY A 452 16.99 -25.47 15.63
C GLY A 452 15.98 -24.70 16.48
N THR A 453 14.75 -25.22 16.50
CA THR A 453 13.60 -24.65 17.19
C THR A 453 12.83 -25.72 17.94
N PHE A 454 12.69 -25.59 19.25
CA PHE A 454 11.78 -26.36 20.08
C PHE A 454 10.40 -25.69 20.15
N GLN A 455 9.33 -26.48 20.07
CA GLN A 455 7.96 -25.99 20.17
C GLN A 455 7.22 -26.74 21.29
N PHE A 456 6.51 -25.95 22.12
CA PHE A 456 5.70 -26.44 23.24
C PHE A 456 4.25 -25.99 23.03
N SER A 457 3.31 -26.89 23.34
CA SER A 457 1.88 -26.63 23.17
C SER A 457 1.39 -25.51 24.10
N ASP A 458 1.99 -25.40 25.28
CA ASP A 458 1.61 -24.49 26.36
C ASP A 458 2.74 -24.38 27.43
N LEU A 459 2.53 -23.49 28.42
CA LEU A 459 3.50 -23.27 29.47
C LEU A 459 3.67 -24.51 30.36
N THR A 460 2.63 -25.33 30.52
CA THR A 460 2.70 -26.58 31.35
C THR A 460 3.62 -27.61 30.69
N SER A 461 3.52 -27.77 29.37
CA SER A 461 4.40 -28.65 28.59
C SER A 461 5.86 -28.17 28.66
N PHE A 462 6.10 -26.86 28.66
CA PHE A 462 7.44 -26.32 28.86
C PHE A 462 8.01 -26.56 30.26
N VAL A 463 7.21 -26.34 31.31
CA VAL A 463 7.64 -26.62 32.72
C VAL A 463 7.99 -28.09 32.90
N ASN A 464 7.24 -29.00 32.25
CA ASN A 464 7.47 -30.43 32.29
C ASN A 464 8.54 -30.91 31.29
N ALA A 465 9.24 -30.00 30.61
CA ALA A 465 10.28 -30.29 29.62
C ALA A 465 9.81 -31.28 28.50
N LYS A 466 8.56 -31.13 28.05
CA LYS A 466 7.92 -31.97 27.04
C LYS A 466 7.58 -31.15 25.76
N PRO A 467 8.55 -30.84 24.92
CA PRO A 467 8.24 -30.24 23.60
C PRO A 467 7.50 -31.26 22.73
N PHE A 468 6.54 -30.77 21.93
CA PHE A 468 5.87 -31.64 20.99
C PHE A 468 6.65 -31.78 19.67
N LEU A 469 7.49 -30.78 19.37
CA LEU A 469 8.23 -30.70 18.11
C LEU A 469 9.61 -30.06 18.29
N TYR A 470 10.59 -30.55 17.51
CA TYR A 470 11.84 -29.88 17.25
C TYR A 470 12.10 -29.88 15.75
N THR A 471 12.50 -28.74 15.19
CA THR A 471 12.84 -28.61 13.78
C THR A 471 14.22 -27.97 13.61
N MET A 472 14.98 -28.41 12.61
CA MET A 472 16.29 -27.85 12.29
C MET A 472 16.58 -28.02 10.79
N ASN A 473 17.08 -26.97 10.14
CA ASN A 473 17.51 -27.06 8.75
C ASN A 473 18.96 -27.56 8.66
N LEU A 474 19.23 -28.37 7.65
CA LEU A 474 20.51 -29.00 7.38
C LEU A 474 20.81 -28.97 5.88
N GLY A 475 22.05 -28.68 5.49
CA GLY A 475 22.45 -28.69 4.09
C GLY A 475 23.23 -27.43 3.67
N ASP A 476 23.15 -27.08 2.39
CA ASP A 476 23.78 -25.87 1.82
C ASP A 476 22.76 -24.72 1.75
N PRO A 477 22.95 -23.64 2.55
CA PRO A 477 22.01 -22.53 2.60
C PRO A 477 22.07 -21.59 1.39
N ARG A 478 22.93 -21.85 0.39
CA ARG A 478 23.13 -20.92 -0.72
C ARG A 478 22.41 -21.35 -1.98
N VAL A 479 21.61 -20.42 -2.54
CA VAL A 479 21.03 -20.61 -3.88
C VAL A 479 21.30 -19.38 -4.75
N THR A 480 21.53 -19.64 -6.05
CA THR A 480 21.63 -18.61 -7.08
C THR A 480 20.66 -18.92 -8.20
N PHE A 481 19.86 -17.95 -8.60
CA PHE A 481 18.89 -18.12 -9.67
C PHE A 481 18.63 -16.82 -10.40
N ARG A 482 17.92 -16.91 -11.52
CA ARG A 482 17.54 -15.75 -12.35
C ARG A 482 16.04 -15.78 -12.61
N GLN A 483 15.44 -14.60 -12.60
CA GLN A 483 14.05 -14.42 -12.96
C GLN A 483 13.94 -13.37 -14.05
N HIS A 484 13.31 -13.74 -15.17
CA HIS A 484 13.02 -12.82 -16.27
C HIS A 484 11.51 -12.62 -16.36
N GLU A 485 11.10 -11.37 -16.47
CA GLU A 485 9.72 -10.96 -16.60
C GLU A 485 9.60 -10.15 -17.89
N ILE A 486 8.69 -10.58 -18.77
CA ILE A 486 8.39 -9.89 -20.02
C ILE A 486 6.92 -9.54 -20.00
N SER A 487 6.60 -8.31 -20.33
CA SER A 487 5.22 -7.91 -20.56
C SER A 487 5.13 -6.96 -21.72
N TYR A 488 4.05 -7.07 -22.50
CA TYR A 488 3.72 -6.15 -23.57
C TYR A 488 2.22 -5.85 -23.56
N TYR A 489 1.87 -4.68 -24.06
CA TYR A 489 0.51 -4.18 -23.97
C TYR A 489 0.15 -3.32 -25.16
N LEU A 490 -1.15 -3.32 -25.45
CA LEU A 490 -1.81 -2.44 -26.41
C LEU A 490 -3.11 -1.92 -25.80
N GLN A 491 -3.37 -0.65 -26.00
CA GLN A 491 -4.58 0.04 -25.56
C GLN A 491 -5.03 1.03 -26.60
N ASP A 492 -6.33 1.16 -26.77
CA ASP A 492 -6.95 2.25 -27.52
C ASP A 492 -7.91 3.01 -26.60
N GLU A 493 -7.69 4.29 -26.43
CA GLU A 493 -8.62 5.18 -25.77
C GLU A 493 -9.34 5.99 -26.83
N MET A 494 -10.65 5.77 -26.94
CA MET A 494 -11.52 6.35 -27.93
C MET A 494 -12.40 7.43 -27.34
N ARG A 495 -12.41 8.61 -27.94
CA ARG A 495 -13.36 9.67 -27.63
C ARG A 495 -14.61 9.52 -28.51
N LEU A 496 -15.52 8.62 -28.11
CA LEU A 496 -16.70 8.30 -28.88
C LEU A 496 -17.64 9.50 -29.07
N LEU A 497 -17.79 10.32 -28.04
CA LEU A 497 -18.56 11.56 -28.01
C LEU A 497 -17.80 12.63 -27.21
N PRO A 498 -18.13 13.92 -27.29
CA PRO A 498 -17.52 14.95 -26.45
C PRO A 498 -17.58 14.65 -24.95
N HIS A 499 -18.60 13.89 -24.51
CA HIS A 499 -18.85 13.55 -23.11
C HIS A 499 -18.66 12.05 -22.80
N LEU A 500 -18.08 11.28 -23.73
CA LEU A 500 -17.94 9.83 -23.58
C LEU A 500 -16.61 9.32 -24.09
N ARG A 501 -15.83 8.73 -23.22
CA ARG A 501 -14.60 8.01 -23.55
C ARG A 501 -14.70 6.54 -23.24
N LEU A 502 -14.12 5.72 -24.08
CA LEU A 502 -14.00 4.28 -23.93
C LEU A 502 -12.52 3.89 -24.05
N LEU A 503 -12.01 3.15 -23.06
CA LEU A 503 -10.70 2.52 -23.08
C LEU A 503 -10.90 1.02 -23.27
N VAL A 504 -10.19 0.44 -24.23
CA VAL A 504 -10.09 -1.01 -24.43
C VAL A 504 -8.62 -1.36 -24.58
N GLY A 505 -8.18 -2.39 -23.86
CA GLY A 505 -6.79 -2.77 -23.93
C GLY A 505 -6.52 -4.22 -23.53
N LEU A 506 -5.35 -4.68 -23.91
CA LEU A 506 -4.86 -6.01 -23.63
C LEU A 506 -3.41 -5.93 -23.16
N ARG A 507 -3.09 -6.67 -22.10
CA ARG A 507 -1.73 -6.87 -21.61
C ARG A 507 -1.43 -8.37 -21.56
N HIS A 508 -0.20 -8.74 -21.90
CA HIS A 508 0.29 -10.10 -21.73
C HIS A 508 1.52 -10.09 -20.80
N GLU A 509 1.57 -11.03 -19.87
CA GLU A 509 2.67 -11.14 -18.89
C GLU A 509 3.26 -12.54 -18.92
N LEU A 510 4.58 -12.62 -18.96
CA LEU A 510 5.36 -13.85 -19.01
C LEU A 510 6.43 -13.83 -17.92
N GLN A 511 6.70 -14.98 -17.33
CA GLN A 511 7.79 -15.17 -16.36
C GLN A 511 8.57 -16.43 -16.70
N SER A 512 9.90 -16.38 -16.56
CA SER A 512 10.78 -17.52 -16.89
C SER A 512 10.64 -18.71 -15.95
N ASN A 513 10.19 -18.48 -14.72
CA ASN A 513 10.04 -19.50 -13.67
C ASN A 513 8.64 -20.15 -13.62
N LEU A 514 7.73 -19.80 -14.55
CA LEU A 514 6.42 -20.40 -14.70
C LEU A 514 6.25 -20.99 -16.08
N SER A 515 5.80 -22.22 -16.16
CA SER A 515 5.46 -22.88 -17.43
C SER A 515 4.15 -22.38 -18.05
N TYR A 516 3.39 -21.60 -17.32
CA TYR A 516 2.10 -21.03 -17.77
C TYR A 516 2.30 -19.72 -18.50
N HIS A 517 2.03 -19.72 -19.83
CA HIS A 517 2.25 -18.55 -20.70
C HIS A 517 0.94 -17.90 -21.21
N LYS A 518 -0.23 -18.27 -20.66
CA LYS A 518 -1.55 -17.76 -21.14
C LYS A 518 -2.08 -16.63 -20.23
N SER A 519 -1.21 -15.73 -19.77
CA SER A 519 -1.56 -14.61 -18.86
C SER A 519 -2.02 -13.39 -19.66
N LEU A 520 -3.12 -13.52 -20.42
CA LEU A 520 -3.75 -12.42 -21.15
C LEU A 520 -4.70 -11.64 -20.24
N ALA A 521 -4.50 -10.34 -20.11
CA ALA A 521 -5.21 -9.43 -19.22
C ALA A 521 -6.01 -8.37 -20.00
N PRO A 522 -7.23 -8.70 -20.49
CA PRO A 522 -8.11 -7.72 -21.12
C PRO A 522 -8.63 -6.73 -20.08
N ARG A 523 -8.80 -5.48 -20.51
CA ARG A 523 -9.33 -4.39 -19.71
C ARG A 523 -10.23 -3.50 -20.51
N VAL A 524 -11.27 -2.99 -19.87
CA VAL A 524 -12.18 -2.00 -20.43
C VAL A 524 -12.52 -0.95 -19.38
N ALA A 525 -12.56 0.31 -19.75
CA ALA A 525 -13.05 1.38 -18.90
C ALA A 525 -13.88 2.37 -19.71
N LEU A 526 -14.88 2.96 -19.06
CA LEU A 526 -15.80 3.94 -19.62
C LEU A 526 -15.83 5.16 -18.70
N ALA A 527 -15.75 6.33 -19.26
CA ALA A 527 -15.99 7.60 -18.57
C ALA A 527 -17.03 8.42 -19.33
N ALA A 528 -18.07 8.83 -18.62
CA ALA A 528 -19.15 9.65 -19.16
C ALA A 528 -19.39 10.88 -18.28
N SER A 529 -19.57 12.05 -18.86
CA SER A 529 -19.91 13.27 -18.12
C SER A 529 -21.19 13.92 -18.62
N THR A 530 -21.80 14.73 -17.76
CA THR A 530 -22.84 15.68 -18.21
C THR A 530 -22.21 16.78 -19.07
N ALA A 531 -23.03 17.46 -19.87
CA ALA A 531 -22.56 18.52 -20.76
C ALA A 531 -21.88 19.70 -20.01
N ASP A 532 -22.31 19.95 -18.76
CA ASP A 532 -21.73 20.96 -17.89
C ASP A 532 -20.47 20.48 -17.13
N GLY A 533 -20.05 19.21 -17.32
CA GLY A 533 -18.89 18.60 -16.68
C GLY A 533 -19.02 18.44 -15.15
N ARG A 534 -20.20 18.67 -14.57
CA ARG A 534 -20.40 18.65 -13.11
C ARG A 534 -20.62 17.24 -12.52
N LEU A 535 -21.11 16.32 -13.34
CA LEU A 535 -21.26 14.92 -12.97
C LEU A 535 -20.43 14.05 -13.91
N VAL A 536 -19.57 13.22 -13.35
CA VAL A 536 -18.81 12.22 -14.09
C VAL A 536 -19.11 10.85 -13.52
N VAL A 537 -19.44 9.91 -14.39
CA VAL A 537 -19.61 8.50 -14.04
C VAL A 537 -18.53 7.70 -14.73
N ARG A 538 -17.87 6.82 -13.99
CA ARG A 538 -16.83 5.94 -14.48
C ARG A 538 -17.16 4.50 -14.15
N ALA A 539 -16.92 3.62 -15.09
CA ALA A 539 -17.05 2.18 -14.90
C ALA A 539 -15.84 1.49 -15.54
N GLY A 540 -15.42 0.41 -14.98
CA GLY A 540 -14.34 -0.36 -15.54
C GLY A 540 -14.35 -1.80 -15.08
N ALA A 541 -13.75 -2.68 -15.89
CA ALA A 541 -13.51 -4.07 -15.56
C ALA A 541 -12.21 -4.54 -16.21
N GLY A 542 -11.51 -5.45 -15.55
CA GLY A 542 -10.28 -5.99 -16.10
C GLY A 542 -9.76 -7.20 -15.35
N ILE A 543 -8.89 -7.94 -16.04
CA ILE A 543 -8.13 -9.05 -15.47
C ILE A 543 -6.71 -8.57 -15.23
N PHE A 544 -6.16 -8.97 -14.09
CA PHE A 544 -4.82 -8.60 -13.66
C PHE A 544 -4.11 -9.84 -13.12
N TYR A 545 -2.95 -10.16 -13.67
CA TYR A 545 -2.16 -11.28 -13.22
C TYR A 545 -1.14 -10.88 -12.17
N GLN A 546 -0.90 -11.79 -11.23
CA GLN A 546 0.11 -11.64 -10.22
C GLN A 546 1.35 -12.45 -10.59
N ARG A 547 2.51 -11.91 -10.33
CA ARG A 547 3.79 -12.58 -10.53
C ARG A 547 4.09 -13.56 -9.40
N GLN A 548 4.87 -14.58 -9.69
CA GLN A 548 5.42 -15.45 -8.67
C GLN A 548 6.44 -14.67 -7.81
N PRO A 549 6.27 -14.66 -6.48
CA PRO A 549 7.24 -14.02 -5.60
C PRO A 549 8.62 -14.68 -5.69
N VAL A 550 9.68 -13.87 -5.66
CA VAL A 550 11.07 -14.34 -5.61
C VAL A 550 11.31 -15.26 -4.42
N THR A 551 10.72 -14.95 -3.26
CA THR A 551 10.83 -15.75 -2.04
C THR A 551 10.23 -17.15 -2.18
N MET A 552 9.22 -17.33 -3.02
CA MET A 552 8.64 -18.65 -3.30
C MET A 552 9.60 -19.52 -4.10
N GLU A 553 10.24 -18.96 -5.12
CA GLU A 553 11.27 -19.66 -5.90
C GLU A 553 12.46 -20.02 -5.03
N GLU A 554 12.95 -19.08 -4.23
CA GLU A 554 14.03 -19.27 -3.28
C GLU A 554 13.74 -20.44 -2.32
N GLN A 555 12.61 -20.42 -1.62
CA GLN A 555 12.25 -21.47 -0.66
C GLN A 555 12.13 -22.84 -1.32
N PHE A 556 11.55 -22.89 -2.54
CA PHE A 556 11.47 -24.12 -3.30
C PHE A 556 12.87 -24.65 -3.67
N LEU A 557 13.79 -23.80 -4.12
CA LEU A 557 15.14 -24.19 -4.48
C LEU A 557 15.95 -24.63 -3.26
N LEU A 558 15.79 -23.96 -2.12
CA LEU A 558 16.49 -24.31 -0.87
C LEU A 558 15.97 -25.63 -0.30
N LEU A 559 14.70 -25.70 0.05
CA LEU A 559 14.09 -26.78 0.85
C LEU A 559 13.57 -27.93 -0.01
N ASN A 560 14.16 -28.19 -1.16
CA ASN A 560 13.76 -29.28 -2.07
C ASN A 560 14.33 -30.66 -1.72
N GLY A 561 15.11 -30.77 -0.63
CA GLY A 561 15.79 -31.99 -0.22
C GLY A 561 17.15 -32.24 -0.85
N THR A 562 17.55 -31.41 -1.83
CA THR A 562 18.89 -31.45 -2.47
C THR A 562 19.85 -30.39 -1.93
N HIS A 563 19.40 -29.16 -1.76
CA HIS A 563 20.19 -28.10 -1.10
C HIS A 563 20.04 -28.21 0.40
N GLU A 564 18.82 -28.08 0.87
CA GLU A 564 18.48 -28.19 2.28
C GLU A 564 17.34 -29.17 2.50
N ARG A 565 17.28 -29.69 3.71
CA ARG A 565 16.19 -30.47 4.27
C ARG A 565 15.87 -29.97 5.66
N SER A 566 14.65 -30.09 6.11
CA SER A 566 14.27 -29.79 7.48
C SER A 566 14.08 -31.09 8.25
N ALA A 567 14.97 -31.35 9.22
CA ALA A 567 14.80 -32.45 10.16
C ALA A 567 13.68 -32.10 11.14
N VAL A 568 12.76 -33.04 11.37
CA VAL A 568 11.61 -32.88 12.26
C VAL A 568 11.56 -34.03 13.25
N LEU A 569 11.64 -33.73 14.53
CA LEU A 569 11.57 -34.70 15.64
C LEU A 569 10.29 -34.45 16.45
N SER A 570 9.43 -35.44 16.52
CA SER A 570 8.27 -35.43 17.42
C SER A 570 8.68 -35.85 18.82
N GLN A 571 8.19 -35.12 19.85
CA GLN A 571 8.46 -35.37 21.26
C GLN A 571 9.96 -35.54 21.60
N PRO A 572 10.82 -34.59 21.16
CA PRO A 572 12.29 -34.67 21.40
C PRO A 572 12.60 -34.51 22.89
N GLY A 573 13.83 -34.87 23.28
CA GLY A 573 14.40 -34.49 24.58
C GLY A 573 14.60 -32.96 24.68
N PHE A 574 14.57 -32.42 25.89
CA PHE A 574 14.84 -30.99 26.15
C PHE A 574 15.73 -30.85 27.39
N PRO A 575 16.76 -30.00 27.37
CA PRO A 575 17.07 -28.95 26.37
C PRO A 575 17.90 -29.44 25.17
N SER A 576 18.19 -30.72 25.05
CA SER A 576 18.90 -31.31 23.91
C SER A 576 17.97 -32.24 23.14
N PRO A 577 17.83 -32.09 21.82
CA PRO A 577 17.00 -32.98 21.01
C PRO A 577 17.58 -34.39 20.90
N GLY A 578 18.80 -34.62 21.41
CA GLY A 578 19.56 -35.85 21.22
C GLY A 578 20.30 -35.84 19.86
N ASN A 579 20.84 -37.01 19.49
CA ASN A 579 21.47 -37.17 18.19
C ASN A 579 20.38 -37.17 17.10
N ILE A 580 20.57 -36.37 16.03
CA ILE A 580 19.68 -36.34 14.85
C ILE A 580 20.29 -37.29 13.81
N PRO A 581 19.80 -38.53 13.69
CA PRO A 581 20.32 -39.47 12.72
C PRO A 581 20.03 -38.99 11.31
N ASN A 582 20.91 -39.30 10.36
CA ASN A 582 20.68 -39.02 8.91
C ASN A 582 19.48 -39.82 8.34
N THR A 583 18.93 -40.73 9.10
CA THR A 583 17.79 -41.56 8.74
C THR A 583 16.43 -41.01 9.22
N VAL A 584 16.43 -39.84 9.91
CA VAL A 584 15.15 -39.19 10.29
C VAL A 584 14.45 -38.75 9.00
N PRO A 585 13.15 -39.03 8.84
CA PRO A 585 12.40 -38.54 7.70
C PRO A 585 12.46 -37.03 7.63
N ASP A 586 12.68 -36.49 6.45
CA ASP A 586 12.85 -35.04 6.22
C ASP A 586 11.51 -34.37 5.92
N SER A 587 11.47 -33.07 6.10
CA SER A 587 10.44 -32.22 5.51
C SER A 587 11.03 -31.45 4.36
N VAL A 588 10.27 -31.37 3.25
CA VAL A 588 10.68 -30.72 2.00
C VAL A 588 9.57 -29.83 1.44
N LEU A 589 9.97 -28.91 0.53
CA LEU A 589 9.02 -28.14 -0.26
C LEU A 589 9.00 -28.61 -1.70
N ARG A 590 7.82 -28.68 -2.30
CA ARG A 590 7.60 -29.00 -3.71
C ARG A 590 6.77 -27.91 -4.37
N MET A 591 6.95 -27.78 -5.69
CA MET A 591 6.10 -26.94 -6.53
C MET A 591 5.06 -27.82 -7.21
N ASP A 592 3.79 -27.43 -7.19
CA ASP A 592 2.76 -28.10 -7.99
C ASP A 592 3.14 -28.00 -9.48
N PRO A 593 3.29 -29.12 -10.21
CA PRO A 593 3.60 -29.10 -11.63
C PRO A 593 2.61 -28.30 -12.49
N HIS A 594 1.38 -28.10 -11.98
CA HIS A 594 0.32 -27.36 -12.66
C HIS A 594 0.15 -25.93 -12.12
N ILE A 595 1.16 -25.40 -11.39
CA ILE A 595 1.11 -24.05 -10.84
C ILE A 595 0.90 -23.01 -11.95
N ARG A 596 0.06 -22.02 -11.69
CA ARG A 596 -0.31 -20.98 -12.66
C ARG A 596 -0.22 -19.61 -11.99
N SER A 597 -0.12 -18.57 -12.80
CA SER A 597 -0.19 -17.21 -12.27
C SER A 597 -1.55 -16.98 -11.61
N PRO A 598 -1.58 -16.50 -10.36
CA PRO A 598 -2.78 -15.95 -9.75
C PRO A 598 -3.30 -14.76 -10.55
N TYR A 599 -4.59 -14.52 -10.50
CA TYR A 599 -5.18 -13.35 -11.12
C TYR A 599 -6.33 -12.79 -10.29
N ALA A 600 -6.59 -11.51 -10.48
CA ALA A 600 -7.77 -10.86 -9.96
C ALA A 600 -8.65 -10.36 -11.09
N ILE A 601 -9.96 -10.51 -10.93
CA ILE A 601 -10.97 -9.80 -11.71
C ILE A 601 -11.37 -8.59 -10.87
N GLN A 602 -11.11 -7.42 -11.39
CA GLN A 602 -11.50 -6.16 -10.78
C GLN A 602 -12.60 -5.51 -11.60
N ALA A 603 -13.65 -5.02 -10.93
CA ALA A 603 -14.65 -4.18 -11.53
C ALA A 603 -14.96 -3.01 -10.59
N SER A 604 -15.22 -1.85 -11.17
CA SER A 604 -15.61 -0.67 -10.41
C SER A 604 -16.67 0.15 -11.12
N LEU A 605 -17.49 0.84 -10.32
CA LEU A 605 -18.45 1.83 -10.75
C LEU A 605 -18.33 3.02 -9.78
N GLY A 606 -18.07 4.21 -10.32
CA GLY A 606 -17.91 5.41 -9.53
C GLY A 606 -18.68 6.57 -10.12
N ALA A 607 -19.11 7.49 -9.27
CA ALA A 607 -19.70 8.75 -9.65
C ALA A 607 -19.06 9.88 -8.83
N GLU A 608 -18.65 10.94 -9.51
CA GLU A 608 -18.15 12.17 -8.89
C GLU A 608 -19.04 13.33 -9.32
N ARG A 609 -19.52 14.11 -8.35
CA ARG A 609 -20.31 15.30 -8.59
C ARG A 609 -19.68 16.54 -7.97
N LYS A 610 -19.49 17.55 -8.80
CA LYS A 610 -19.04 18.87 -8.38
C LYS A 610 -20.25 19.71 -7.93
N LEU A 611 -20.25 20.18 -6.70
CA LEU A 611 -21.26 21.05 -6.10
C LEU A 611 -20.67 22.47 -5.95
N GLY A 612 -21.18 23.42 -6.72
CA GLY A 612 -20.56 24.75 -6.77
C GLY A 612 -19.18 24.72 -7.43
N GLN A 613 -18.24 25.53 -6.94
CA GLN A 613 -16.91 25.67 -7.56
C GLN A 613 -15.83 24.76 -6.94
N GLU A 614 -15.97 24.41 -5.66
CA GLU A 614 -14.85 23.86 -4.88
C GLU A 614 -15.22 22.63 -4.03
N VAL A 615 -16.42 22.08 -4.18
CA VAL A 615 -16.91 20.93 -3.42
C VAL A 615 -17.16 19.76 -4.35
N PHE A 616 -16.60 18.59 -4.01
CA PHE A 616 -16.77 17.33 -4.74
C PHE A 616 -17.31 16.26 -3.80
N ILE A 617 -18.29 15.51 -4.28
CA ILE A 617 -18.81 14.31 -3.61
C ILE A 617 -18.58 13.14 -4.54
N THR A 618 -18.05 12.04 -3.99
CA THR A 618 -17.81 10.79 -4.73
C THR A 618 -18.56 9.63 -4.09
N ALA A 619 -19.00 8.71 -4.91
CA ALA A 619 -19.55 7.43 -4.48
C ALA A 619 -19.02 6.34 -5.40
N ASP A 620 -18.27 5.41 -4.85
CA ASP A 620 -17.55 4.39 -5.59
C ASP A 620 -17.89 3.00 -5.05
N TYR A 621 -18.10 2.06 -5.94
CA TYR A 621 -18.16 0.64 -5.66
C TYR A 621 -17.01 -0.06 -6.35
N THR A 622 -16.27 -0.88 -5.62
CA THR A 622 -15.18 -1.71 -6.16
C THR A 622 -15.38 -3.16 -5.75
N MET A 623 -15.32 -4.05 -6.72
CA MET A 623 -15.30 -5.50 -6.55
C MET A 623 -13.92 -6.03 -6.96
N LEU A 624 -13.35 -6.90 -6.13
CA LEU A 624 -12.10 -7.59 -6.41
C LEU A 624 -12.26 -9.10 -6.12
N LEU A 625 -12.11 -9.92 -7.15
CA LEU A 625 -12.20 -11.38 -7.06
C LEU A 625 -10.83 -11.98 -7.35
N GLY A 626 -10.10 -12.39 -6.30
CA GLY A 626 -8.85 -13.13 -6.43
C GLY A 626 -9.12 -14.59 -6.76
N ARG A 627 -8.37 -15.13 -7.72
CA ARG A 627 -8.48 -16.52 -8.19
C ARG A 627 -7.10 -17.12 -8.32
N ARG A 628 -6.97 -18.41 -8.03
CA ARG A 628 -5.70 -19.14 -8.08
C ARG A 628 -4.63 -18.48 -7.20
N LEU A 629 -5.03 -17.95 -6.02
CA LEU A 629 -4.06 -17.36 -5.10
C LEU A 629 -3.09 -18.41 -4.61
N TYR A 630 -1.85 -18.02 -4.39
CA TYR A 630 -0.82 -18.89 -3.83
C TYR A 630 -1.16 -19.32 -2.42
N GLY A 631 -0.88 -20.56 -2.12
CA GLY A 631 -0.98 -21.16 -0.80
C GLY A 631 -0.05 -22.36 -0.71
N THR A 632 0.15 -22.85 0.49
CA THR A 632 0.92 -24.07 0.78
C THR A 632 0.01 -25.09 1.45
N ARG A 633 0.23 -26.35 1.16
CA ARG A 633 -0.47 -27.46 1.77
C ARG A 633 0.52 -28.59 2.02
N ASP A 634 0.43 -29.23 3.17
CA ASP A 634 1.14 -30.50 3.39
C ASP A 634 0.42 -31.64 2.68
N ILE A 635 0.97 -32.08 1.54
CA ILE A 635 0.40 -33.22 0.79
C ILE A 635 0.74 -34.57 1.43
N ASN A 636 1.61 -34.58 2.45
CA ASN A 636 2.00 -35.74 3.22
C ASN A 636 1.43 -35.75 4.65
N ALA A 637 0.46 -34.86 4.94
CA ALA A 637 -0.23 -34.87 6.22
C ALA A 637 -0.87 -36.25 6.48
N PRO A 638 -1.01 -36.68 7.76
CA PRO A 638 -1.62 -37.97 8.08
C PRO A 638 -3.05 -38.08 7.53
N VAL A 639 -3.35 -39.17 6.82
CA VAL A 639 -4.72 -39.48 6.39
C VAL A 639 -5.54 -40.04 7.58
N ALA A 640 -6.82 -40.28 7.40
CA ALA A 640 -7.74 -40.75 8.45
C ALA A 640 -7.26 -42.02 9.20
N THR A 641 -6.38 -42.81 8.62
CA THR A 641 -5.76 -43.99 9.26
C THR A 641 -4.56 -43.63 10.13
N GLY A 642 -4.16 -42.36 10.19
CA GLY A 642 -2.96 -41.91 10.89
C GLY A 642 -1.65 -42.15 10.14
N LEU A 643 -1.70 -42.68 8.92
CA LEU A 643 -0.52 -42.94 8.09
C LEU A 643 -0.24 -41.74 7.17
N ARG A 644 1.04 -41.53 6.92
CA ARG A 644 1.48 -40.53 5.92
C ARG A 644 1.61 -41.16 4.54
N PRO A 645 1.15 -40.49 3.46
CA PRO A 645 1.20 -41.04 2.08
C PRO A 645 2.63 -41.45 1.63
N GLU A 646 3.63 -40.61 1.94
CA GLU A 646 5.04 -40.86 1.64
C GLU A 646 5.83 -41.06 2.96
N PRO A 647 6.04 -42.29 3.44
CA PRO A 647 6.61 -42.55 4.76
C PRO A 647 8.08 -42.12 4.94
N ASN A 648 8.79 -41.85 3.84
CA ASN A 648 10.16 -41.35 3.86
C ASN A 648 10.25 -39.85 4.22
N PHE A 649 9.12 -39.16 4.27
CA PHE A 649 9.03 -37.76 4.64
C PHE A 649 8.10 -37.56 5.83
N VAL A 650 8.40 -36.50 6.65
CA VAL A 650 7.44 -36.01 7.64
C VAL A 650 6.43 -35.11 6.94
N ASN A 651 6.85 -33.98 6.41
CA ASN A 651 5.98 -33.05 5.69
C ASN A 651 6.46 -32.84 4.27
N ILE A 652 5.54 -32.77 3.34
CA ILE A 652 5.79 -32.32 1.97
C ILE A 652 4.93 -31.10 1.74
N GLY A 653 5.47 -29.93 2.03
CA GLY A 653 4.81 -28.66 1.76
C GLY A 653 4.77 -28.43 0.24
N GLN A 654 3.58 -28.39 -0.35
CA GLN A 654 3.41 -28.12 -1.77
C GLN A 654 2.90 -26.70 -1.99
N PHE A 655 3.66 -25.89 -2.72
CA PHE A 655 3.17 -24.62 -3.25
C PHE A 655 2.16 -24.88 -4.37
N GLU A 656 0.97 -24.34 -4.23
CA GLU A 656 -0.12 -24.52 -5.17
C GLU A 656 -0.91 -23.23 -5.41
N THR A 657 -1.75 -23.20 -6.45
CA THR A 657 -2.61 -22.07 -6.79
C THR A 657 -4.08 -22.41 -6.59
N SER A 658 -4.45 -22.71 -5.36
CA SER A 658 -5.80 -23.18 -4.97
C SER A 658 -6.60 -22.14 -4.16
N GLY A 659 -5.98 -21.02 -3.80
CA GLY A 659 -6.61 -19.97 -3.03
C GLY A 659 -7.60 -19.10 -3.82
N SER A 660 -8.55 -18.50 -3.10
CA SER A 660 -9.51 -17.53 -3.65
C SER A 660 -9.83 -16.45 -2.64
N SER A 661 -10.14 -15.26 -3.11
CA SER A 661 -10.63 -14.14 -2.31
C SER A 661 -11.78 -13.41 -3.00
N GLU A 662 -12.58 -12.73 -2.22
CA GLU A 662 -13.69 -11.90 -2.67
C GLU A 662 -13.78 -10.68 -1.77
N SER A 663 -13.79 -9.49 -2.38
CA SER A 663 -13.84 -8.21 -1.67
C SER A 663 -14.82 -7.28 -2.36
N HIS A 664 -15.69 -6.65 -1.58
CA HIS A 664 -16.66 -5.66 -2.00
C HIS A 664 -16.52 -4.41 -1.14
N ASN A 665 -16.34 -3.26 -1.77
CA ASN A 665 -16.13 -2.00 -1.09
C ASN A 665 -17.08 -0.94 -1.65
N VAL A 666 -17.76 -0.21 -0.76
CA VAL A 666 -18.48 1.02 -1.07
C VAL A 666 -17.76 2.16 -0.37
N THR A 667 -17.30 3.13 -1.14
CA THR A 667 -16.59 4.31 -0.62
C THR A 667 -17.38 5.57 -0.92
N LEU A 668 -17.69 6.36 0.10
CA LEU A 668 -18.23 7.70 -0.01
C LEU A 668 -17.12 8.70 0.29
N GLY A 669 -16.91 9.64 -0.62
CA GLY A 669 -15.89 10.66 -0.51
C GLY A 669 -16.48 12.07 -0.50
N PHE A 670 -15.83 12.96 0.23
CA PHE A 670 -16.08 14.39 0.21
C PHE A 670 -14.74 15.10 0.12
N ARG A 671 -14.60 16.01 -0.83
CA ARG A 671 -13.42 16.84 -1.00
C ARG A 671 -13.80 18.29 -1.20
N THR A 672 -13.09 19.20 -0.54
CA THR A 672 -13.25 20.63 -0.78
C THR A 672 -11.90 21.35 -0.70
N THR A 673 -11.74 22.40 -1.52
CA THR A 673 -10.58 23.28 -1.55
C THR A 673 -11.06 24.73 -1.54
N LEU A 674 -11.50 25.17 -0.37
CA LEU A 674 -11.88 26.54 -0.11
C LEU A 674 -10.63 27.41 0.13
N ARG A 675 -10.74 28.72 0.01
CA ARG A 675 -9.62 29.67 0.17
C ARG A 675 -8.74 29.38 1.40
N ARG A 676 -9.33 28.95 2.50
CA ARG A 676 -8.62 28.69 3.78
C ARG A 676 -8.67 27.23 4.23
N LEU A 677 -9.51 26.39 3.65
CA LEU A 677 -9.75 25.03 4.09
C LEU A 677 -9.58 24.07 2.93
N GLN A 678 -8.66 23.13 3.06
CA GLN A 678 -8.60 21.91 2.25
C GLN A 678 -9.04 20.76 3.13
N LEU A 679 -10.03 19.96 2.69
CA LEU A 679 -10.55 18.84 3.46
C LEU A 679 -10.84 17.69 2.53
N ILE A 680 -10.41 16.51 2.90
CA ILE A 680 -10.68 15.24 2.24
C ILE A 680 -11.25 14.29 3.31
N THR A 681 -12.42 13.74 3.05
CA THR A 681 -13.06 12.75 3.93
C THR A 681 -13.43 11.53 3.10
N ARG A 682 -13.14 10.34 3.60
CA ARG A 682 -13.52 9.07 2.96
C ARG A 682 -14.09 8.12 3.99
N TYR A 683 -15.27 7.63 3.73
CA TYR A 683 -15.88 6.54 4.46
C TYR A 683 -15.97 5.31 3.57
N THR A 684 -15.41 4.19 4.00
CA THR A 684 -15.46 2.91 3.28
C THR A 684 -16.18 1.88 4.11
N LEU A 685 -17.22 1.28 3.52
CA LEU A 685 -17.86 0.05 3.98
C LEU A 685 -17.30 -1.10 3.16
N SER A 686 -16.65 -2.06 3.83
CA SER A 686 -15.92 -3.14 3.20
C SER A 686 -16.40 -4.50 3.70
N HIS A 687 -16.36 -5.49 2.81
CA HIS A 687 -16.52 -6.90 3.13
C HIS A 687 -15.51 -7.74 2.34
N SER A 688 -14.63 -8.45 3.06
CA SER A 688 -13.61 -9.27 2.45
C SER A 688 -13.57 -10.66 3.07
N ILE A 689 -13.66 -11.69 2.22
CA ILE A 689 -13.55 -13.10 2.58
C ILE A 689 -12.51 -13.78 1.70
N ASP A 690 -11.80 -14.75 2.25
CA ASP A 690 -10.83 -15.54 1.53
C ASP A 690 -10.69 -16.94 2.15
N ASN A 691 -9.86 -17.79 1.54
CA ASN A 691 -9.52 -19.12 2.05
C ASN A 691 -8.01 -19.36 2.13
N THR A 692 -7.22 -18.26 2.13
CA THR A 692 -5.76 -18.28 2.30
C THR A 692 -5.27 -16.95 2.80
N SER A 693 -4.25 -16.94 3.66
CA SER A 693 -3.54 -15.74 4.11
C SER A 693 -2.21 -15.53 3.37
N GLY A 694 -2.04 -16.17 2.21
CA GLY A 694 -0.83 -16.07 1.38
C GLY A 694 -0.06 -17.39 1.27
N MET A 695 1.12 -17.33 0.63
CA MET A 695 1.89 -18.53 0.29
C MET A 695 2.42 -19.30 1.49
N SER A 696 2.67 -18.64 2.62
CA SER A 696 3.17 -19.30 3.85
C SER A 696 2.04 -19.77 4.76
N PHE A 697 0.79 -19.60 4.34
CA PHE A 697 -0.36 -20.05 5.12
C PHE A 697 -0.57 -21.56 4.93
N LEU A 698 -0.58 -22.29 6.05
CA LEU A 698 -0.95 -23.70 6.12
C LEU A 698 -2.39 -23.83 6.60
N PRO A 699 -3.26 -24.57 5.89
CA PRO A 699 -4.62 -24.84 6.36
C PRO A 699 -4.61 -25.73 7.59
N ALA A 700 -5.63 -25.62 8.44
CA ALA A 700 -5.80 -26.55 9.55
C ALA A 700 -6.16 -27.96 9.06
N ASP A 701 -6.86 -28.08 7.94
CA ASP A 701 -7.12 -29.33 7.25
C ASP A 701 -6.46 -29.35 5.87
N ASN A 702 -5.42 -30.16 5.72
CA ASN A 702 -4.67 -30.27 4.49
C ASN A 702 -5.45 -30.96 3.36
N PHE A 703 -6.52 -31.67 3.66
CA PHE A 703 -7.34 -32.42 2.69
C PHE A 703 -8.67 -31.74 2.36
N ASN A 704 -9.16 -30.86 3.28
CA ASN A 704 -10.42 -30.14 3.10
C ASN A 704 -10.29 -28.67 3.46
N ARG A 705 -10.16 -27.81 2.48
CA ARG A 705 -10.00 -26.36 2.66
C ARG A 705 -11.33 -25.61 2.85
N GLN A 706 -12.48 -26.27 2.91
CA GLN A 706 -13.77 -25.57 3.09
C GLN A 706 -13.82 -24.78 4.40
N GLY A 707 -13.24 -25.32 5.47
CA GLY A 707 -13.11 -24.66 6.77
C GLY A 707 -12.23 -23.39 6.75
N GLU A 708 -11.39 -23.22 5.73
CA GLU A 708 -10.54 -22.03 5.58
C GLU A 708 -11.26 -20.82 5.02
N ARG A 709 -12.46 -20.99 4.40
CA ARG A 709 -13.23 -19.87 3.89
C ARG A 709 -13.83 -19.08 5.06
N GLY A 710 -13.29 -17.90 5.28
CA GLY A 710 -13.69 -17.02 6.38
C GLY A 710 -13.41 -15.56 6.06
N ARG A 711 -13.58 -14.70 7.07
CA ARG A 711 -13.18 -13.29 6.96
C ARG A 711 -11.68 -13.20 6.68
N SER A 712 -11.31 -12.32 5.74
CA SER A 712 -9.91 -12.01 5.49
C SER A 712 -9.25 -11.39 6.73
N ASP A 713 -7.96 -11.64 6.93
CA ASP A 713 -7.15 -11.00 7.98
C ASP A 713 -7.21 -9.46 7.92
N PHE A 714 -7.62 -8.91 6.77
CA PHE A 714 -7.71 -7.46 6.51
C PHE A 714 -9.14 -6.94 6.49
N ASP A 715 -10.15 -7.75 6.75
CA ASP A 715 -11.54 -7.32 6.72
C ASP A 715 -11.79 -6.25 7.81
N GLN A 716 -11.89 -5.00 7.38
CA GLN A 716 -12.28 -3.86 8.20
C GLN A 716 -13.62 -3.34 7.73
N ARG A 717 -14.69 -3.73 8.41
CA ARG A 717 -16.07 -3.43 7.99
C ARG A 717 -16.32 -1.94 7.77
N HIS A 718 -15.86 -1.09 8.66
CA HIS A 718 -16.05 0.36 8.61
C HIS A 718 -14.72 1.06 8.75
N ARG A 719 -14.44 2.01 7.87
CA ARG A 719 -13.28 2.87 7.93
C ARG A 719 -13.66 4.30 7.55
N LEU A 720 -13.39 5.25 8.43
CA LEU A 720 -13.54 6.68 8.18
C LEU A 720 -12.17 7.34 8.30
N ASN A 721 -11.74 8.01 7.25
CA ASN A 721 -10.53 8.81 7.20
C ASN A 721 -10.88 10.26 6.92
N ILE A 722 -10.24 11.17 7.64
CA ILE A 722 -10.37 12.62 7.47
C ILE A 722 -8.97 13.20 7.41
N ALA A 723 -8.66 13.97 6.39
CA ALA A 723 -7.42 14.73 6.28
C ALA A 723 -7.73 16.15 5.83
N GLY A 724 -7.10 17.14 6.46
CA GLY A 724 -7.36 18.52 6.09
C GLY A 724 -6.35 19.51 6.61
N VAL A 725 -6.32 20.68 5.98
CA VAL A 725 -5.47 21.82 6.33
C VAL A 725 -6.32 23.07 6.38
N LEU A 726 -6.28 23.78 7.51
CA LEU A 726 -6.93 25.06 7.74
C LEU A 726 -5.86 26.15 7.85
N LYS A 727 -5.89 27.08 6.92
CA LYS A 727 -5.02 28.28 6.93
C LYS A 727 -5.59 29.32 7.90
N LEU A 728 -4.87 29.60 8.97
CA LEU A 728 -5.22 30.57 10.01
C LEU A 728 -4.58 31.94 9.74
N PRO A 729 -5.04 33.01 10.38
CA PRO A 729 -4.36 34.31 10.35
C PRO A 729 -2.90 34.22 10.78
N TYR A 730 -2.11 35.24 10.45
CA TYR A 730 -0.69 35.39 10.84
C TYR A 730 0.23 34.25 10.36
N HIS A 731 -0.09 33.61 9.22
CA HIS A 731 0.68 32.51 8.62
C HIS A 731 0.76 31.24 9.48
N PHE A 732 -0.24 30.99 10.32
CA PHE A 732 -0.42 29.69 10.95
C PHE A 732 -1.21 28.76 10.03
N ASN A 733 -0.84 27.47 10.06
CA ASN A 733 -1.62 26.38 9.48
C ASN A 733 -1.94 25.37 10.57
N LEU A 734 -3.19 24.96 10.65
CA LEU A 734 -3.65 23.83 11.44
C LEU A 734 -3.99 22.68 10.50
N ALA A 735 -3.36 21.54 10.69
CA ALA A 735 -3.65 20.37 9.90
C ALA A 735 -4.07 19.19 10.76
N LEU A 736 -4.90 18.31 10.19
CA LEU A 736 -5.53 17.18 10.87
C LEU A 736 -5.42 15.94 9.99
N ILE A 737 -5.11 14.80 10.62
CA ILE A 737 -5.39 13.46 10.10
C ILE A 737 -6.17 12.71 11.18
N SER A 738 -7.27 12.07 10.79
CA SER A 738 -8.04 11.22 11.69
C SER A 738 -8.40 9.90 11.02
N THR A 739 -8.25 8.81 11.76
CA THR A 739 -8.61 7.46 11.30
C THR A 739 -9.48 6.77 12.34
N PHE A 740 -10.66 6.36 11.92
CA PHE A 740 -11.58 5.55 12.71
C PHE A 740 -11.86 4.26 11.95
N ARG A 741 -11.66 3.12 12.57
CA ARG A 741 -11.85 1.81 11.92
C ARG A 741 -12.40 0.76 12.87
N SER A 742 -13.18 -0.18 12.32
CA SER A 742 -13.63 -1.37 13.04
C SER A 742 -12.45 -2.30 13.35
N GLY A 743 -12.65 -3.19 14.30
CA GLY A 743 -11.67 -4.19 14.69
C GLY A 743 -11.27 -5.10 13.54
N ILE A 744 -10.04 -5.61 13.61
CA ILE A 744 -9.47 -6.58 12.67
C ILE A 744 -9.78 -7.98 13.18
N PRO A 745 -10.13 -8.94 12.30
CA PRO A 745 -10.32 -10.33 12.70
C PRO A 745 -9.00 -10.97 13.15
N TYR A 746 -9.10 -11.99 14.01
CA TYR A 746 -8.00 -12.87 14.39
C TYR A 746 -8.46 -14.31 14.51
N ASN A 747 -7.52 -15.24 14.30
CA ASN A 747 -7.82 -16.66 14.34
C ASN A 747 -7.88 -17.20 15.77
N ILE A 748 -8.75 -18.13 16.03
CA ILE A 748 -8.81 -18.86 17.30
C ILE A 748 -8.29 -20.28 17.05
N THR A 749 -7.24 -20.68 17.79
CA THR A 749 -6.57 -21.98 17.68
C THR A 749 -6.61 -22.72 19.01
N SER A 750 -6.49 -24.02 18.94
CA SER A 750 -6.46 -24.89 20.12
C SER A 750 -5.20 -24.70 20.98
N GLY A 751 -4.05 -24.44 20.32
CA GLY A 751 -2.71 -24.48 20.92
C GLY A 751 -2.03 -25.84 20.77
N PHE A 752 -2.77 -26.89 20.42
CA PHE A 752 -2.28 -28.24 20.18
C PHE A 752 -2.27 -28.58 18.70
N ASP A 753 -1.42 -29.52 18.32
CA ASP A 753 -1.48 -30.24 17.05
C ASP A 753 -2.49 -31.39 17.26
N THR A 754 -3.75 -31.15 16.89
CA THR A 754 -4.85 -32.10 17.17
C THR A 754 -5.06 -33.11 16.07
N ASN A 755 -4.46 -32.89 14.90
CA ASN A 755 -4.54 -33.76 13.71
C ASN A 755 -3.22 -34.49 13.40
N ASN A 756 -2.16 -34.25 14.19
CA ASN A 756 -0.81 -34.82 14.06
C ASN A 756 -0.10 -34.50 12.74
N ASP A 757 -0.38 -33.34 12.18
CA ASP A 757 0.32 -32.86 10.97
C ASP A 757 1.60 -32.10 11.27
N THR A 758 1.98 -31.97 12.55
CA THR A 758 3.14 -31.23 13.09
C THR A 758 2.98 -29.71 13.15
N VAL A 759 1.77 -29.21 12.94
CA VAL A 759 1.48 -27.76 12.96
C VAL A 759 0.38 -27.47 13.98
N ALA A 760 0.69 -26.70 15.01
CA ALA A 760 -0.28 -26.33 16.06
C ALA A 760 -1.18 -25.13 15.63
N ASN A 761 -1.78 -25.22 14.45
CA ASN A 761 -2.73 -24.23 13.92
C ASN A 761 -4.19 -24.69 13.96
N ASP A 762 -4.44 -25.87 14.54
CA ASP A 762 -5.75 -26.50 14.62
C ASP A 762 -6.75 -25.63 15.36
N ARG A 763 -7.95 -25.55 14.80
CA ARG A 763 -9.05 -24.80 15.38
C ARG A 763 -9.89 -25.69 16.29
N PRO A 764 -10.48 -25.12 17.35
CA PRO A 764 -11.37 -25.90 18.23
C PRO A 764 -12.69 -26.24 17.54
N SER A 765 -13.46 -27.12 18.18
CA SER A 765 -14.87 -27.27 17.85
C SER A 765 -15.72 -26.36 18.73
N MET A 766 -16.87 -25.92 18.19
CA MET A 766 -17.84 -25.12 18.91
C MET A 766 -18.55 -25.98 19.99
N GLY A 767 -18.55 -25.49 21.21
CA GLY A 767 -19.35 -26.03 22.33
C GLY A 767 -20.65 -25.21 22.50
N ASN A 768 -20.92 -24.77 23.73
CA ASN A 768 -22.07 -23.95 24.05
C ASN A 768 -21.77 -22.45 23.83
N VAL A 769 -22.35 -21.83 22.82
CA VAL A 769 -22.17 -20.42 22.51
C VAL A 769 -22.59 -19.44 23.61
N TYR A 770 -23.40 -19.89 24.59
CA TYR A 770 -23.82 -19.09 25.75
C TYR A 770 -22.88 -19.23 26.94
N ALA A 771 -21.94 -20.18 26.93
CA ALA A 771 -20.91 -20.30 27.96
C ALA A 771 -19.88 -19.14 27.84
N PRO A 772 -19.14 -18.81 28.90
CA PRO A 772 -18.14 -17.75 28.86
C PRO A 772 -17.15 -17.94 27.69
N PHE A 773 -16.89 -16.90 26.92
CA PHE A 773 -16.05 -16.95 25.73
C PHE A 773 -14.64 -17.50 25.98
N ASN A 774 -14.10 -17.31 27.18
CA ASN A 774 -12.79 -17.81 27.58
C ASN A 774 -12.84 -19.23 28.20
N SER A 775 -13.97 -19.92 28.17
CA SER A 775 -14.11 -21.29 28.69
C SER A 775 -13.89 -22.31 27.58
N PHE A 776 -13.09 -23.33 27.88
CA PHE A 776 -12.87 -24.45 26.97
C PHE A 776 -12.75 -25.78 27.68
N GLY A 777 -13.14 -26.85 27.00
CA GLY A 777 -12.88 -28.23 27.39
C GLY A 777 -11.81 -28.83 26.49
N VAL A 778 -10.98 -29.72 27.04
CA VAL A 778 -9.90 -30.38 26.30
C VAL A 778 -9.98 -31.89 26.49
N ASP A 779 -9.78 -32.67 25.42
CA ASP A 779 -9.63 -34.12 25.52
C ASP A 779 -8.42 -34.46 26.39
N GLY A 780 -8.62 -35.32 27.36
CA GLY A 780 -7.61 -35.69 28.36
C GLY A 780 -6.36 -36.32 27.75
N SER A 781 -6.44 -36.89 26.54
CA SER A 781 -5.30 -37.47 25.84
C SER A 781 -4.18 -36.46 25.57
N PHE A 782 -4.51 -35.18 25.43
CA PHE A 782 -3.52 -34.09 25.20
C PHE A 782 -2.82 -33.65 26.48
N ILE A 783 -3.42 -33.88 27.65
CA ILE A 783 -2.89 -33.36 28.94
C ILE A 783 -2.36 -34.48 29.79
N SER A 784 -3.17 -35.50 30.05
CA SER A 784 -2.89 -36.57 31.02
C SER A 784 -2.87 -37.98 30.42
N GLY A 785 -3.14 -38.12 29.12
CA GLY A 785 -3.29 -39.38 28.43
C GLY A 785 -4.58 -40.15 28.82
N THR A 786 -5.50 -39.51 29.56
CA THR A 786 -6.79 -40.08 29.93
C THR A 786 -7.83 -39.86 28.82
N LYS A 787 -8.72 -40.83 28.62
CA LYS A 787 -9.84 -40.66 27.69
C LYS A 787 -10.93 -39.81 28.35
N GLY A 788 -11.46 -38.86 27.62
CA GLY A 788 -12.57 -38.00 28.04
C GLY A 788 -12.23 -36.52 27.98
N VAL A 789 -13.27 -35.69 28.04
CA VAL A 789 -13.12 -34.20 27.95
C VAL A 789 -13.01 -33.67 29.38
N LEU A 790 -11.95 -32.90 29.65
CA LEU A 790 -11.70 -32.19 30.89
C LEU A 790 -11.96 -30.71 30.74
N TYR A 791 -12.55 -30.08 31.75
CA TYR A 791 -12.65 -28.61 31.76
C TYR A 791 -11.29 -27.99 32.04
N SER A 792 -10.93 -27.05 31.24
CA SER A 792 -9.75 -26.24 31.38
C SER A 792 -10.09 -24.80 31.04
N GLY A 793 -10.09 -23.92 32.01
CA GLY A 793 -10.13 -22.48 31.78
C GLY A 793 -8.72 -21.93 31.71
N PRO A 794 -8.54 -20.65 31.42
CA PRO A 794 -7.22 -20.03 31.36
C PRO A 794 -6.34 -20.21 32.58
N GLN A 795 -6.93 -20.37 33.74
CA GLN A 795 -6.22 -20.60 35.01
C GLN A 795 -5.97 -22.10 35.33
N ALA A 796 -6.71 -23.00 34.71
CA ALA A 796 -6.67 -24.41 35.05
C ALA A 796 -5.39 -25.12 34.58
N LEU A 797 -4.80 -24.68 33.48
CA LEU A 797 -3.52 -25.20 32.96
C LEU A 797 -2.32 -24.76 33.79
N PHE A 798 -2.47 -23.78 34.67
CA PHE A 798 -1.41 -23.20 35.52
C PHE A 798 -1.57 -23.48 37.02
N GLY A 799 -2.06 -24.64 37.35
CA GLY A 799 -2.27 -25.05 38.73
C GLY A 799 -3.74 -25.11 39.17
N GLY A 800 -4.68 -24.90 38.19
CA GLY A 800 -6.11 -25.15 38.42
C GLY A 800 -6.44 -26.65 38.46
N THR A 801 -7.55 -27.00 39.08
CA THR A 801 -8.05 -28.39 39.13
C THR A 801 -8.76 -28.72 37.83
N LEU A 802 -8.28 -29.72 37.10
CA LEU A 802 -9.00 -30.28 35.96
C LEU A 802 -10.23 -31.05 36.48
N VAL A 803 -11.40 -30.66 36.04
CA VAL A 803 -12.67 -31.32 36.43
C VAL A 803 -13.32 -31.92 35.18
N PRO A 804 -13.99 -33.09 35.30
CA PRO A 804 -14.77 -33.64 34.22
C PRO A 804 -15.84 -32.65 33.78
N VAL A 805 -15.99 -32.45 32.47
CA VAL A 805 -16.88 -31.43 31.90
C VAL A 805 -17.95 -32.06 31.04
N ASN A 806 -19.17 -31.59 31.22
CA ASN A 806 -20.17 -31.68 30.19
C ASN A 806 -19.82 -30.66 29.07
N ALA A 807 -19.71 -31.13 27.82
CA ALA A 807 -19.41 -30.30 26.66
C ALA A 807 -20.34 -29.08 26.53
N ASN A 808 -21.53 -29.13 27.12
CA ASN A 808 -22.51 -28.04 27.11
C ASN A 808 -22.16 -26.86 28.06
N ASN A 809 -21.13 -26.99 28.88
CA ASN A 809 -20.74 -25.96 29.86
C ASN A 809 -19.60 -25.07 29.43
N VAL A 810 -19.01 -25.34 28.27
CA VAL A 810 -17.85 -24.62 27.75
C VAL A 810 -18.14 -24.07 26.34
N HIS A 811 -17.51 -22.94 26.00
CA HIS A 811 -17.68 -22.29 24.70
C HIS A 811 -16.94 -23.04 23.60
N TRP A 812 -15.74 -23.55 23.90
CA TRP A 812 -14.86 -24.22 22.95
C TRP A 812 -14.51 -25.63 23.40
N LEU A 813 -14.31 -26.51 22.41
CA LEU A 813 -13.88 -27.91 22.63
C LEU A 813 -12.63 -28.20 21.82
N ILE A 814 -11.57 -28.70 22.49
CA ILE A 814 -10.34 -29.15 21.86
C ILE A 814 -10.41 -30.68 21.83
N LEU A 815 -10.65 -31.23 20.66
CA LEU A 815 -10.85 -32.66 20.41
C LEU A 815 -9.83 -33.14 19.36
N PRO A 816 -9.51 -34.44 19.31
CA PRO A 816 -8.68 -35.01 18.24
C PRO A 816 -9.26 -34.75 16.86
N GLY A 817 -8.39 -34.40 15.91
CA GLY A 817 -8.76 -34.05 14.54
C GLY A 817 -9.02 -32.54 14.35
N VAL A 818 -9.53 -32.18 13.19
CA VAL A 818 -9.77 -30.77 12.85
C VAL A 818 -11.12 -30.32 13.43
N GLY A 819 -11.11 -29.21 14.17
CA GLY A 819 -12.33 -28.61 14.70
C GLY A 819 -13.18 -27.90 13.64
N ASN A 820 -14.43 -27.58 14.02
CA ASN A 820 -15.41 -27.00 13.11
C ASN A 820 -15.52 -25.46 13.16
N VAL A 821 -14.72 -24.81 13.99
CA VAL A 821 -14.69 -23.34 14.08
C VAL A 821 -14.05 -22.77 12.82
N GLY A 822 -14.72 -21.81 12.19
CA GLY A 822 -14.21 -21.14 11.00
C GLY A 822 -12.97 -20.28 11.29
N ARG A 823 -12.24 -19.91 10.23
CA ARG A 823 -11.10 -19.00 10.30
C ARG A 823 -11.56 -17.58 10.69
N ASN A 824 -10.74 -16.86 11.49
CA ASN A 824 -10.91 -15.45 11.81
C ASN A 824 -12.26 -15.08 12.46
N VAL A 825 -12.72 -15.91 13.39
CA VAL A 825 -13.97 -15.65 14.13
C VAL A 825 -13.79 -14.65 15.28
N GLY A 826 -12.56 -14.49 15.82
CA GLY A 826 -12.24 -13.46 16.79
C GLY A 826 -12.22 -12.07 16.15
N ILE A 827 -12.64 -11.05 16.89
CA ILE A 827 -12.65 -9.66 16.41
C ILE A 827 -12.01 -8.77 17.47
N GLY A 828 -10.97 -8.04 17.09
CA GLY A 828 -10.32 -7.03 17.93
C GLY A 828 -11.20 -5.77 18.09
N PRO A 829 -10.84 -4.85 19.00
CA PRO A 829 -11.59 -3.62 19.23
C PRO A 829 -11.47 -2.62 18.08
N ARG A 830 -12.32 -1.60 18.14
CA ARG A 830 -12.26 -0.44 17.23
C ARG A 830 -11.04 0.41 17.54
N MET A 831 -10.47 1.01 16.50
CA MET A 831 -9.37 1.96 16.58
C MET A 831 -9.88 3.37 16.31
N ALA A 832 -9.36 4.34 17.06
CA ALA A 832 -9.52 5.77 16.82
C ALA A 832 -8.17 6.47 17.01
N ASP A 833 -7.75 7.22 16.01
CA ASP A 833 -6.48 7.94 15.98
C ASP A 833 -6.71 9.34 15.40
N ILE A 834 -6.18 10.36 16.06
CA ILE A 834 -6.29 11.76 15.63
C ILE A 834 -4.94 12.43 15.81
N ASP A 835 -4.37 12.85 14.68
CA ASP A 835 -3.10 13.56 14.60
C ASP A 835 -3.33 15.02 14.23
N LEU A 836 -2.64 15.91 14.90
CA LEU A 836 -2.70 17.36 14.66
C LEU A 836 -1.31 17.92 14.37
N ARG A 837 -1.23 18.88 13.46
CA ARG A 837 -0.06 19.71 13.20
C ARG A 837 -0.43 21.19 13.34
N LEU A 838 0.33 21.92 14.12
CA LEU A 838 0.34 23.38 14.10
C LEU A 838 1.66 23.85 13.51
N SER A 839 1.60 24.62 12.44
CA SER A 839 2.79 25.20 11.82
C SER A 839 2.70 26.70 11.69
N LYS A 840 3.87 27.39 11.73
CA LYS A 840 4.01 28.82 11.51
C LYS A 840 5.16 29.12 10.59
N LYS A 841 4.87 29.88 9.50
CA LYS A 841 5.87 30.36 8.56
C LYS A 841 6.25 31.81 8.89
N LEU A 842 7.56 32.04 8.98
CA LEU A 842 8.14 33.37 9.11
C LEU A 842 8.90 33.68 7.82
N VAL A 843 8.45 34.68 7.09
CA VAL A 843 9.12 35.17 5.88
C VAL A 843 10.23 36.11 6.31
N LEU A 844 11.49 35.73 6.11
CA LEU A 844 12.68 36.50 6.46
C LEU A 844 12.99 37.55 5.39
N LYS A 845 12.86 37.16 4.11
CA LYS A 845 13.03 38.00 2.94
C LYS A 845 12.09 37.56 1.83
N LYS A 846 11.30 38.49 1.28
CA LYS A 846 10.50 38.23 0.07
C LYS A 846 11.38 38.31 -1.16
N ALA A 847 11.07 37.53 -2.17
CA ALA A 847 11.69 37.65 -3.49
C ALA A 847 11.36 39.01 -4.10
N GLU A 848 12.37 39.75 -4.46
CA GLU A 848 12.25 41.10 -5.08
C GLU A 848 12.13 40.97 -6.60
N ASN A 849 12.77 39.96 -7.20
CA ASN A 849 12.83 39.72 -8.64
C ASN A 849 12.45 38.28 -8.97
N LYS A 850 12.19 38.00 -10.26
CA LYS A 850 11.89 36.63 -10.78
C LYS A 850 13.03 35.64 -10.59
N THR A 851 14.25 36.11 -10.33
CA THR A 851 15.46 35.28 -10.06
C THR A 851 15.80 35.12 -8.59
N ASP A 852 15.16 35.91 -7.68
CA ASP A 852 15.38 35.82 -6.24
C ASP A 852 14.42 34.81 -5.59
N THR A 853 14.82 34.18 -4.48
CA THR A 853 14.00 33.22 -3.73
C THR A 853 13.49 33.85 -2.44
N THR A 854 12.25 33.59 -2.09
CA THR A 854 11.71 33.93 -0.78
C THR A 854 12.44 33.10 0.28
N ARG A 855 13.02 33.77 1.28
CA ARG A 855 13.66 33.10 2.43
C ARG A 855 12.65 32.99 3.56
N GLU A 856 12.44 31.77 4.00
CA GLU A 856 11.47 31.48 5.06
C GLU A 856 11.99 30.47 6.07
N VAL A 857 11.48 30.58 7.28
CA VAL A 857 11.64 29.59 8.34
C VAL A 857 10.26 29.11 8.74
N GLU A 858 10.09 27.81 8.83
CA GLU A 858 8.86 27.18 9.27
C GLU A 858 9.09 26.40 10.56
N PHE A 859 8.31 26.68 11.59
CA PHE A 859 8.24 25.91 12.83
C PHE A 859 7.01 25.02 12.78
N ARG A 860 7.14 23.77 13.22
CA ARG A 860 6.05 22.79 13.29
C ARG A 860 6.03 22.09 14.63
N SER A 861 4.83 21.86 15.14
CA SER A 861 4.57 20.99 16.27
C SER A 861 3.52 19.97 15.84
N ASP A 862 3.88 18.71 15.85
CA ASP A 862 3.00 17.58 15.55
C ASP A 862 2.65 16.86 16.84
N VAL A 863 1.38 16.55 17.02
CA VAL A 863 0.88 15.74 18.12
C VAL A 863 0.14 14.55 17.51
N PHE A 864 0.73 13.37 17.62
CA PHE A 864 0.15 12.10 17.17
C PHE A 864 -0.66 11.49 18.28
N ASP A 865 -1.81 10.89 17.96
CA ASP A 865 -2.79 10.36 18.91
C ASP A 865 -3.11 11.35 20.05
N ILE A 866 -3.63 12.54 19.69
CA ILE A 866 -3.92 13.60 20.67
C ILE A 866 -4.88 13.15 21.76
N LEU A 867 -5.76 12.19 21.46
CA LEU A 867 -6.68 11.61 22.44
C LEU A 867 -5.99 10.75 23.48
N ASN A 868 -4.75 10.33 23.23
CA ASN A 868 -3.98 9.39 24.06
C ASN A 868 -4.78 8.12 24.40
N LYS A 869 -5.55 7.63 23.42
CA LYS A 869 -6.35 6.44 23.57
C LYS A 869 -5.50 5.19 23.31
N THR A 870 -5.49 4.25 24.24
CA THR A 870 -4.84 2.96 23.99
C THR A 870 -5.57 2.21 22.87
N ASN A 871 -4.95 2.13 21.70
CA ASN A 871 -5.40 1.37 20.56
C ASN A 871 -4.68 0.01 20.58
N TYR A 872 -5.35 -1.04 21.06
CA TYR A 872 -4.77 -2.37 21.19
C TYR A 872 -4.62 -3.09 19.84
N ARG A 873 -3.64 -3.98 19.77
CA ARG A 873 -3.37 -4.88 18.65
C ARG A 873 -2.82 -6.23 19.13
N ASN A 874 -2.67 -7.20 18.23
CA ASN A 874 -2.12 -8.53 18.48
C ASN A 874 -2.87 -9.25 19.62
N TYR A 875 -4.12 -9.59 19.35
CA TYR A 875 -4.96 -10.39 20.26
C TYR A 875 -4.52 -11.84 20.27
N VAL A 876 -4.46 -12.44 21.45
CA VAL A 876 -4.09 -13.84 21.63
C VAL A 876 -5.28 -14.73 21.32
N GLY A 877 -5.18 -15.48 20.21
CA GLY A 877 -6.23 -16.42 19.77
C GLY A 877 -6.01 -17.86 20.22
N THR A 878 -4.93 -18.16 20.92
CA THR A 878 -4.62 -19.52 21.40
C THR A 878 -5.37 -19.81 22.69
N LEU A 879 -6.26 -20.82 22.67
CA LEU A 879 -7.13 -21.15 23.82
C LEU A 879 -6.35 -21.56 25.07
N THR A 880 -5.24 -22.28 24.90
CA THR A 880 -4.39 -22.71 26.00
C THR A 880 -3.59 -21.58 26.65
N SER A 881 -3.59 -20.40 26.06
CA SER A 881 -2.93 -19.24 26.62
C SER A 881 -3.70 -18.68 27.83
N PRO A 882 -3.00 -18.38 28.93
CA PRO A 882 -3.62 -17.71 30.08
C PRO A 882 -4.17 -16.32 29.79
N VAL A 883 -3.68 -15.70 28.71
CA VAL A 883 -4.11 -14.37 28.22
C VAL A 883 -4.95 -14.47 26.94
N PHE A 884 -5.66 -15.60 26.75
CA PHE A 884 -6.57 -15.77 25.62
C PHE A 884 -7.58 -14.61 25.53
N GLY A 885 -7.77 -14.08 24.32
CA GLY A 885 -8.66 -12.95 24.04
C GLY A 885 -8.14 -11.59 24.51
N GLN A 886 -6.94 -11.51 25.06
CA GLN A 886 -6.33 -10.26 25.50
C GLN A 886 -5.30 -9.75 24.49
N PRO A 887 -5.05 -8.44 24.43
CA PRO A 887 -3.98 -7.88 23.61
C PRO A 887 -2.63 -8.02 24.32
N ILE A 888 -1.58 -8.23 23.54
CA ILE A 888 -0.17 -8.24 23.99
C ILE A 888 0.64 -7.08 23.36
N ALA A 889 0.00 -6.20 22.65
CA ALA A 889 0.62 -5.01 22.07
C ALA A 889 -0.40 -3.88 21.89
N ALA A 890 0.08 -2.66 21.85
CA ALA A 890 -0.69 -1.47 21.51
C ALA A 890 0.02 -0.65 20.42
N TYR A 891 -0.73 0.16 19.70
CA TYR A 891 -0.16 1.23 18.89
C TYR A 891 0.52 2.24 19.80
N PRO A 892 1.42 3.09 19.28
CA PRO A 892 2.05 4.14 20.08
C PRO A 892 0.99 5.01 20.76
N SER A 893 1.30 5.41 22.00
CA SER A 893 0.56 6.43 22.72
C SER A 893 0.81 7.82 22.12
N ARG A 894 0.23 8.87 22.71
CA ARG A 894 0.45 10.25 22.23
C ARG A 894 1.94 10.58 22.16
N GLU A 895 2.38 11.06 21.00
CA GLU A 895 3.76 11.43 20.70
C GLU A 895 3.80 12.89 20.21
N VAL A 896 4.85 13.63 20.59
CA VAL A 896 5.05 15.02 20.17
C VAL A 896 6.35 15.14 19.39
N GLN A 897 6.27 15.71 18.18
CA GLN A 897 7.40 16.00 17.31
C GLN A 897 7.52 17.51 17.07
N LEU A 898 8.72 18.04 17.21
CA LEU A 898 9.04 19.42 16.87
C LEU A 898 9.92 19.44 15.63
N SER A 899 9.68 20.41 14.75
CA SER A 899 10.44 20.54 13.51
C SER A 899 10.74 22.01 13.19
N ILE A 900 11.90 22.22 12.59
CA ILE A 900 12.30 23.49 11.99
C ILE A 900 12.75 23.26 10.56
N ARG A 901 12.29 24.11 9.63
CA ARG A 901 12.67 24.04 8.21
C ARG A 901 13.06 25.42 7.70
N PHE A 902 14.15 25.47 6.95
CA PHE A 902 14.67 26.64 6.28
C PHE A 902 14.52 26.45 4.77
N SER A 903 14.04 27.46 4.06
CA SER A 903 13.97 27.52 2.61
C SER A 903 14.58 28.84 2.12
N PHE A 904 15.46 28.74 1.15
CA PHE A 904 16.19 29.88 0.60
C PHE A 904 16.10 29.97 -0.91
#